data_e0cc0eb562ddad39d52aa982efe6959f
#
_entry.id   e0cc0eb562ddad39d52aa982efe6959f
#
_cell.length_a   1.000
_cell.length_b   1.000
_cell.length_c   1.000
_cell.angle_alpha   90.00
_cell.angle_beta   90.00
_cell.angle_gamma   90.00
#
_symmetry.space_group_name_H-M   'P 1'
#
loop_
_entity.id
_entity.type
_entity.pdbx_description
1 polymer ?
#
loop_
_entity_poly.entity_id
_entity_poly.type
_entity_poly.pdbx_seq_one_letter_code
_entity_poly.pdbx_strand_id
1 'polypeptide(L)'
;MTQVSREARRPVNVTIKTLTAPRFAPPFAALLAMGAYCLGMTMLGSYPFGTRSRAVNDLGNQFVPFHVHLWDLMHGTSTGDLAFNWNSGYGVPFLADFLTYLMNPFSWLVGLFPRELAELPVFLVTLGCIGLGTALMTVFLGRLHPGSAWLRALLAVGYGTCAWVVSDGAADPMWMWGLVSLPLIGIAADWCLHRRRWVAGTLLVGVAWAGNFYTAAMATLAMALVLAVRLLLATDLPVRHRLRALARAATMALTGVLLAAPAVTVTLRASKASRPAPEAVYRGRPPTLDVLAELLPGGRGSVPAPHLFIGMLGLLLVAAFPFVRAIPVRVRVAWYALAACVAVSFVWKPTLLLWHGLAVPNGSPYRASFVLSALLVIISWLALAHRPRPRELAAGAVLVALLAALCHGRSAVGPATWVLVPGCGAVVLAALLVLARHRARRAARIVVAAALTCAVFLGSAYAAFSVTAARDKIEWWGPKITLNERALAAHRGIQQRADWPRSRTDPGPHEFANNDPLLLGGEGGAYYSSYLPEQTARTLRELGGGWYIQGRHTRSLEAPVSRAIMGVSSFQTGPQAGPVDVGRAAAAPLLTVRPGLKADDLDQRRRGAAARGIDVRDDPRVGGGTVFARQERLLGARVYEVPTLRLTGDGGGGSGGGPAAGGHSVSGPGALRGAGPRRRGLPCPALSVALPVPPFPVLSLPDLPFPDPPFPDPPPCPCGRCRAWWTGSGGCRPPAGAGPPSSRSSARPGRTSSGTRPGTTARCGRSAIPPPGSAAGRRPPIRSGGWAGSPPTGG
;
A
#
# COMPACT_ATOMS: atom_id res chain seq x y z
N MET A 1 44.20 -34.17 -43.99
CA MET A 1 44.09 -33.59 -42.62
C MET A 1 43.58 -32.17 -42.63
N THR A 2 42.47 -31.86 -43.28
CA THR A 2 41.95 -30.45 -43.37
C THR A 2 40.40 -30.33 -43.30
N GLN A 3 39.73 -31.42 -42.85
CA GLN A 3 38.25 -31.39 -42.74
C GLN A 3 37.69 -31.42 -41.31
N VAL A 4 38.53 -31.64 -40.28
CA VAL A 4 38.09 -31.77 -38.89
C VAL A 4 37.98 -30.44 -38.13
N SER A 5 38.48 -29.32 -38.65
CA SER A 5 38.50 -28.02 -37.96
C SER A 5 37.29 -27.08 -38.24
N ARG A 6 36.31 -27.48 -39.09
CA ARG A 6 35.17 -26.64 -39.47
C ARG A 6 33.87 -26.92 -38.71
N GLU A 7 33.72 -28.08 -38.07
CA GLU A 7 32.45 -28.43 -37.37
C GLU A 7 32.36 -28.01 -35.92
N ALA A 8 33.47 -27.77 -35.22
CA ALA A 8 33.47 -27.34 -33.81
C ALA A 8 33.04 -25.89 -33.57
N ARG A 9 32.90 -25.08 -34.62
CA ARG A 9 32.47 -23.64 -34.47
C ARG A 9 31.01 -23.37 -34.74
N ARG A 10 30.19 -24.39 -35.10
CA ARG A 10 28.74 -24.19 -35.37
C ARG A 10 27.84 -24.03 -34.16
N PRO A 11 28.00 -24.70 -33.00
CA PRO A 11 27.02 -24.67 -31.92
C PRO A 11 26.90 -23.30 -31.25
N VAL A 12 28.01 -22.57 -31.04
CA VAL A 12 27.97 -21.25 -30.34
C VAL A 12 27.24 -20.16 -31.15
N ASN A 13 27.35 -20.19 -32.48
CA ASN A 13 26.71 -19.23 -33.37
C ASN A 13 25.19 -19.41 -33.50
N VAL A 14 24.73 -20.66 -33.40
CA VAL A 14 23.30 -20.99 -33.44
C VAL A 14 22.65 -20.57 -32.11
N THR A 15 23.32 -20.87 -30.99
CA THR A 15 22.82 -20.52 -29.65
C THR A 15 22.68 -19.01 -29.44
N ILE A 16 23.66 -18.20 -29.87
CA ILE A 16 23.58 -16.72 -29.73
C ILE A 16 22.51 -16.14 -30.66
N LYS A 17 22.38 -16.60 -31.89
CA LYS A 17 21.33 -16.16 -32.81
C LYS A 17 19.92 -16.56 -32.35
N THR A 18 19.76 -17.72 -31.72
CA THR A 18 18.48 -18.18 -31.15
C THR A 18 18.10 -17.36 -29.94
N LEU A 19 19.01 -17.12 -29.00
CA LEU A 19 18.75 -16.34 -27.78
C LEU A 19 18.43 -14.85 -28.08
N THR A 20 18.97 -14.29 -29.18
CA THR A 20 18.68 -12.91 -29.59
C THR A 20 17.45 -12.78 -30.50
N ALA A 21 16.79 -13.89 -30.87
CA ALA A 21 15.56 -13.84 -31.64
C ALA A 21 14.44 -13.09 -30.87
N PRO A 22 13.58 -12.31 -31.53
CA PRO A 22 12.56 -11.50 -30.90
C PRO A 22 11.63 -12.26 -29.95
N ARG A 23 11.38 -13.54 -30.22
CA ARG A 23 10.54 -14.43 -29.41
C ARG A 23 11.13 -14.79 -28.04
N PHE A 24 12.45 -14.77 -27.89
CA PHE A 24 13.13 -15.09 -26.63
C PHE A 24 13.44 -13.86 -25.78
N ALA A 25 13.28 -12.65 -26.30
CA ALA A 25 13.57 -11.44 -25.56
C ALA A 25 12.65 -11.26 -24.31
N PRO A 26 11.33 -11.50 -24.34
CA PRO A 26 10.48 -11.38 -23.15
C PRO A 26 10.86 -12.36 -22.04
N PRO A 27 10.99 -13.69 -22.25
CA PRO A 27 11.40 -14.60 -21.19
C PRO A 27 12.83 -14.33 -20.68
N PHE A 28 13.75 -13.92 -21.57
CA PHE A 28 15.10 -13.52 -21.16
C PHE A 28 15.06 -12.31 -20.21
N ALA A 29 14.28 -11.28 -20.53
CA ALA A 29 14.12 -10.10 -19.67
C ALA A 29 13.49 -10.46 -18.33
N ALA A 30 12.46 -11.33 -18.32
CA ALA A 30 11.83 -11.83 -17.11
C ALA A 30 12.84 -12.56 -16.20
N LEU A 31 13.58 -13.51 -16.73
CA LEU A 31 14.58 -14.27 -15.98
C LEU A 31 15.69 -13.38 -15.43
N LEU A 32 16.13 -12.39 -16.23
CA LEU A 32 17.15 -11.46 -15.80
C LEU A 32 16.66 -10.55 -14.66
N ALA A 33 15.43 -10.05 -14.74
CA ALA A 33 14.84 -9.21 -13.68
C ALA A 33 14.58 -10.00 -12.40
N MET A 34 14.00 -11.19 -12.52
CA MET A 34 13.76 -12.10 -11.39
C MET A 34 15.08 -12.50 -10.72
N GLY A 35 16.08 -12.88 -11.51
CA GLY A 35 17.41 -13.25 -11.01
C GLY A 35 18.12 -12.09 -10.32
N ALA A 36 18.02 -10.86 -10.85
CA ALA A 36 18.60 -9.68 -10.22
C ALA A 36 17.93 -9.37 -8.86
N TYR A 37 16.60 -9.48 -8.79
CA TYR A 37 15.87 -9.32 -7.52
C TYR A 37 16.26 -10.40 -6.52
N CYS A 38 16.30 -11.68 -6.93
CA CYS A 38 16.72 -12.79 -6.08
C CYS A 38 18.16 -12.60 -5.57
N LEU A 39 19.10 -12.20 -6.43
CA LEU A 39 20.48 -11.93 -6.04
C LEU A 39 20.55 -10.81 -4.99
N GLY A 40 19.78 -9.73 -5.16
CA GLY A 40 19.69 -8.65 -4.16
C GLY A 40 19.16 -9.15 -2.80
N MET A 41 18.16 -10.04 -2.80
CA MET A 41 17.63 -10.67 -1.57
C MET A 41 18.63 -11.67 -0.95
N THR A 42 19.37 -12.41 -1.78
CA THR A 42 20.46 -13.30 -1.32
C THR A 42 21.57 -12.50 -0.63
N MET A 43 22.00 -11.37 -1.21
CA MET A 43 23.00 -10.49 -0.59
C MET A 43 22.54 -9.94 0.77
N LEU A 44 21.23 -9.80 0.98
CA LEU A 44 20.64 -9.36 2.24
C LEU A 44 20.49 -10.51 3.26
N GLY A 45 20.65 -11.77 2.85
CA GLY A 45 20.31 -12.94 3.65
C GLY A 45 18.81 -13.07 3.94
N SER A 46 17.98 -12.52 3.04
CA SER A 46 16.54 -12.46 3.21
C SER A 46 15.85 -13.74 2.73
N TYR A 47 14.76 -14.14 3.40
CA TYR A 47 13.95 -15.29 3.01
C TYR A 47 13.47 -15.19 1.54
N PRO A 48 13.50 -16.25 0.73
CA PRO A 48 13.81 -17.65 1.06
C PRO A 48 15.31 -18.02 0.97
N PHE A 49 16.21 -17.09 0.74
CA PHE A 49 17.65 -17.32 0.54
C PHE A 49 18.47 -17.23 1.83
N GLY A 50 17.84 -16.90 2.95
CA GLY A 50 18.45 -16.79 4.27
C GLY A 50 17.39 -16.75 5.36
N THR A 51 17.80 -16.49 6.59
CA THR A 51 16.94 -16.54 7.79
C THR A 51 16.24 -15.22 8.11
N ARG A 52 16.62 -14.12 7.42
CA ARG A 52 16.03 -12.81 7.66
C ARG A 52 14.63 -12.74 7.03
N SER A 53 13.59 -12.49 7.84
CA SER A 53 12.23 -12.31 7.34
C SER A 53 12.12 -11.14 6.36
N ARG A 54 11.25 -11.28 5.36
CA ARG A 54 10.82 -10.21 4.45
C ARG A 54 9.58 -9.49 4.93
N ALA A 55 8.94 -9.97 5.98
CA ALA A 55 7.63 -9.51 6.42
C ALA A 55 7.70 -8.13 7.08
N VAL A 56 7.99 -7.11 6.27
CA VAL A 56 8.04 -5.70 6.66
C VAL A 56 6.65 -5.08 6.59
N ASN A 57 6.33 -4.14 7.48
CA ASN A 57 5.11 -3.33 7.47
C ASN A 57 3.85 -4.14 7.08
N ASP A 58 3.14 -3.75 6.02
CA ASP A 58 1.90 -4.39 5.57
C ASP A 58 2.13 -5.82 5.04
N LEU A 59 3.32 -6.14 4.53
CA LEU A 59 3.66 -7.50 4.14
C LEU A 59 3.49 -8.48 5.30
N GLY A 60 4.05 -8.14 6.49
CA GLY A 60 3.93 -8.96 7.68
C GLY A 60 2.59 -8.83 8.39
N ASN A 61 2.01 -7.63 8.40
CA ASN A 61 0.79 -7.35 9.15
C ASN A 61 -0.50 -7.74 8.42
N GLN A 62 -0.49 -7.78 7.09
CA GLN A 62 -1.67 -8.06 6.26
C GLN A 62 -1.42 -9.21 5.28
N PHE A 63 -0.41 -9.11 4.41
CA PHE A 63 -0.29 -10.03 3.28
C PHE A 63 -0.02 -11.47 3.68
N VAL A 64 0.93 -11.73 4.56
CA VAL A 64 1.19 -13.08 5.05
C VAL A 64 -0.04 -13.63 5.76
N PRO A 65 -0.67 -12.94 6.74
CA PRO A 65 -1.90 -13.42 7.38
C PRO A 65 -3.06 -13.66 6.40
N PHE A 66 -3.30 -12.76 5.44
CA PHE A 66 -4.36 -12.95 4.45
C PHE A 66 -4.10 -14.16 3.54
N HIS A 67 -2.84 -14.44 3.17
CA HIS A 67 -2.51 -15.63 2.38
C HIS A 67 -2.61 -16.92 3.19
N VAL A 68 -2.27 -16.89 4.49
CA VAL A 68 -2.54 -18.01 5.40
C VAL A 68 -4.04 -18.27 5.48
N HIS A 69 -4.85 -17.24 5.65
CA HIS A 69 -6.31 -17.37 5.66
C HIS A 69 -6.87 -17.85 4.31
N LEU A 70 -6.29 -17.41 3.18
CA LEU A 70 -6.64 -17.95 1.86
C LEU A 70 -6.34 -19.45 1.78
N TRP A 71 -5.22 -19.90 2.34
CA TRP A 71 -4.91 -21.32 2.46
C TRP A 71 -5.97 -22.06 3.28
N ASP A 72 -6.33 -21.51 4.45
CA ASP A 72 -7.36 -22.09 5.34
C ASP A 72 -8.73 -22.18 4.63
N LEU A 73 -9.10 -21.15 3.84
CA LEU A 73 -10.32 -21.17 3.02
C LEU A 73 -10.28 -22.23 1.92
N MET A 74 -9.14 -22.39 1.22
CA MET A 74 -8.98 -23.38 0.15
C MET A 74 -8.99 -24.81 0.65
N HIS A 75 -8.59 -25.05 1.90
CA HIS A 75 -8.54 -26.37 2.52
C HIS A 75 -9.73 -26.64 3.47
N GLY A 76 -10.67 -25.69 3.60
CA GLY A 76 -11.88 -25.86 4.43
C GLY A 76 -11.61 -25.88 5.93
N THR A 77 -10.49 -25.30 6.38
CA THR A 77 -10.12 -25.22 7.81
C THR A 77 -10.48 -23.87 8.44
N SER A 78 -10.96 -22.90 7.64
CA SER A 78 -11.44 -21.61 8.13
C SER A 78 -12.80 -21.72 8.81
N THR A 79 -13.03 -20.95 9.86
CA THR A 79 -14.35 -20.81 10.50
C THR A 79 -15.28 -19.84 9.78
N GLY A 80 -14.79 -19.12 8.78
CA GLY A 80 -15.53 -18.20 7.90
C GLY A 80 -15.58 -18.66 6.45
N ASP A 81 -16.14 -17.81 5.61
CA ASP A 81 -16.21 -17.98 4.15
C ASP A 81 -15.73 -16.72 3.41
N LEU A 82 -15.91 -16.68 2.09
CA LEU A 82 -15.54 -15.53 1.28
C LEU A 82 -16.35 -14.26 1.58
N ALA A 83 -17.58 -14.41 2.11
CA ALA A 83 -18.46 -13.29 2.41
C ALA A 83 -18.21 -12.74 3.80
N PHE A 84 -18.03 -13.63 4.79
CA PHE A 84 -17.90 -13.28 6.19
C PHE A 84 -16.80 -14.07 6.90
N ASN A 85 -15.93 -13.37 7.60
CA ASN A 85 -14.79 -13.91 8.31
C ASN A 85 -14.97 -13.80 9.83
N TRP A 86 -15.06 -14.92 10.52
CA TRP A 86 -15.17 -14.98 11.98
C TRP A 86 -13.81 -14.85 12.68
N ASN A 87 -12.71 -15.06 11.95
CA ASN A 87 -11.35 -14.99 12.48
C ASN A 87 -10.84 -13.57 12.76
N SER A 88 -11.56 -12.52 12.35
CA SER A 88 -11.12 -11.13 12.50
C SER A 88 -12.17 -10.26 13.16
N GLY A 89 -11.76 -9.34 14.05
CA GLY A 89 -12.64 -8.32 14.63
C GLY A 89 -13.88 -8.88 15.34
N TYR A 90 -13.80 -10.12 15.82
CA TYR A 90 -14.92 -10.93 16.32
C TYR A 90 -16.04 -11.18 15.28
N GLY A 91 -15.73 -11.05 14.02
CA GLY A 91 -16.61 -11.24 12.88
C GLY A 91 -16.76 -9.99 12.02
N VAL A 92 -16.32 -10.06 10.77
CA VAL A 92 -16.34 -8.93 9.80
C VAL A 92 -16.72 -9.40 8.40
N PRO A 93 -17.36 -8.55 7.58
CA PRO A 93 -17.50 -8.80 6.15
C PRO A 93 -16.11 -8.92 5.49
N PHE A 94 -15.88 -10.00 4.72
CA PHE A 94 -14.55 -10.33 4.19
C PHE A 94 -14.40 -10.14 2.69
N LEU A 95 -15.49 -10.15 1.92
CA LEU A 95 -15.44 -10.15 0.47
C LEU A 95 -14.62 -8.97 -0.12
N ALA A 96 -14.67 -7.79 0.50
CA ALA A 96 -13.90 -6.64 0.05
C ALA A 96 -12.39 -6.85 0.25
N ASP A 97 -11.99 -7.45 1.37
CA ASP A 97 -10.59 -7.81 1.63
C ASP A 97 -10.11 -8.85 0.62
N PHE A 98 -10.89 -9.90 0.40
CA PHE A 98 -10.57 -10.93 -0.59
C PHE A 98 -10.35 -10.31 -1.98
N LEU A 99 -11.29 -9.49 -2.46
CA LEU A 99 -11.22 -8.84 -3.77
C LEU A 99 -10.07 -7.84 -3.91
N THR A 100 -9.55 -7.29 -2.82
CA THR A 100 -8.47 -6.31 -2.83
C THR A 100 -7.10 -6.96 -2.68
N TYR A 101 -6.96 -7.91 -1.74
CA TYR A 101 -5.67 -8.44 -1.33
C TYR A 101 -5.30 -9.76 -2.01
N LEU A 102 -6.29 -10.57 -2.45
CA LEU A 102 -6.09 -11.97 -2.83
C LEU A 102 -6.43 -12.29 -4.30
N MET A 103 -6.91 -11.30 -5.09
CA MET A 103 -7.28 -11.52 -6.49
C MET A 103 -6.10 -11.55 -7.47
N ASN A 104 -4.87 -11.26 -7.03
CA ASN A 104 -3.69 -11.47 -7.86
C ASN A 104 -3.58 -12.98 -8.20
N PRO A 105 -3.49 -13.37 -9.50
CA PRO A 105 -3.44 -14.79 -9.86
C PRO A 105 -2.32 -15.58 -9.19
N PHE A 106 -1.20 -14.94 -8.88
CA PHE A 106 -0.09 -15.60 -8.17
C PHE A 106 -0.38 -15.85 -6.68
N SER A 107 -1.35 -15.15 -6.07
CA SER A 107 -1.76 -15.38 -4.68
C SER A 107 -2.33 -16.78 -4.47
N TRP A 108 -2.98 -17.33 -5.48
CA TRP A 108 -3.61 -18.65 -5.43
C TRP A 108 -2.60 -19.80 -5.39
N LEU A 109 -1.33 -19.51 -5.66
CA LEU A 109 -0.24 -20.49 -5.48
C LEU A 109 -0.11 -20.92 -4.02
N VAL A 110 -0.63 -20.15 -3.04
CA VAL A 110 -0.57 -20.51 -1.63
C VAL A 110 -1.17 -21.89 -1.35
N GLY A 111 -2.24 -22.28 -2.04
CA GLY A 111 -2.88 -23.57 -1.90
C GLY A 111 -2.03 -24.77 -2.33
N LEU A 112 -0.91 -24.55 -3.03
CA LEU A 112 0.01 -25.61 -3.47
C LEU A 112 1.15 -25.89 -2.48
N PHE A 113 1.27 -25.07 -1.43
CA PHE A 113 2.33 -25.17 -0.43
C PHE A 113 1.76 -25.53 0.94
N PRO A 114 2.56 -26.10 1.85
CA PRO A 114 2.16 -26.24 3.24
C PRO A 114 1.84 -24.88 3.88
N ARG A 115 0.88 -24.85 4.81
CA ARG A 115 0.43 -23.63 5.50
C ARG A 115 1.57 -22.85 6.17
N GLU A 116 2.52 -23.60 6.75
CA GLU A 116 3.68 -23.08 7.46
C GLU A 116 4.67 -22.34 6.54
N LEU A 117 4.61 -22.61 5.24
CA LEU A 117 5.45 -21.98 4.21
C LEU A 117 4.75 -20.83 3.49
N ALA A 118 3.66 -20.26 4.02
CA ALA A 118 2.87 -19.22 3.33
C ALA A 118 3.69 -17.97 2.93
N GLU A 119 4.82 -17.69 3.58
CA GLU A 119 5.73 -16.62 3.15
C GLU A 119 6.39 -16.88 1.79
N LEU A 120 6.56 -18.16 1.41
CA LEU A 120 7.16 -18.54 0.11
C LEU A 120 6.24 -18.21 -1.07
N PRO A 121 4.96 -18.64 -1.12
CA PRO A 121 4.06 -18.20 -2.17
C PRO A 121 3.85 -16.66 -2.19
N VAL A 122 3.88 -15.98 -1.06
CA VAL A 122 3.87 -14.50 -1.02
C VAL A 122 5.11 -13.90 -1.68
N PHE A 123 6.29 -14.52 -1.51
CA PHE A 123 7.48 -14.16 -2.29
C PHE A 123 7.28 -14.41 -3.80
N LEU A 124 6.66 -15.54 -4.16
CA LEU A 124 6.39 -15.87 -5.57
C LEU A 124 5.37 -14.91 -6.21
N VAL A 125 4.44 -14.32 -5.46
CA VAL A 125 3.57 -13.22 -5.95
C VAL A 125 4.43 -12.06 -6.45
N THR A 126 5.37 -11.60 -5.63
CA THR A 126 6.29 -10.50 -5.99
C THR A 126 7.12 -10.87 -7.20
N LEU A 127 7.73 -12.05 -7.19
CA LEU A 127 8.63 -12.53 -8.23
C LEU A 127 7.90 -12.76 -9.56
N GLY A 128 6.69 -13.35 -9.52
CA GLY A 128 5.84 -13.56 -10.68
C GLY A 128 5.42 -12.25 -11.35
N CYS A 129 5.07 -11.24 -10.55
CA CYS A 129 4.75 -9.91 -11.08
C CYS A 129 5.96 -9.19 -11.69
N ILE A 130 7.16 -9.31 -11.09
CA ILE A 130 8.41 -8.82 -11.68
C ILE A 130 8.65 -9.48 -13.04
N GLY A 131 8.60 -10.82 -13.11
CA GLY A 131 8.84 -11.57 -14.33
C GLY A 131 7.82 -11.24 -15.43
N LEU A 132 6.53 -11.37 -15.14
CA LEU A 132 5.46 -11.13 -16.10
C LEU A 132 5.40 -9.65 -16.55
N GLY A 133 5.52 -8.70 -15.62
CA GLY A 133 5.52 -7.27 -15.93
C GLY A 133 6.70 -6.89 -16.83
N THR A 134 7.89 -7.42 -16.56
CA THR A 134 9.09 -7.22 -17.40
C THR A 134 8.94 -7.83 -18.80
N ALA A 135 8.40 -9.04 -18.88
CA ALA A 135 8.15 -9.71 -20.16
C ALA A 135 7.15 -8.90 -21.01
N LEU A 136 6.02 -8.48 -20.42
CA LEU A 136 5.00 -7.69 -21.09
C LEU A 136 5.52 -6.30 -21.48
N MET A 137 6.34 -5.65 -20.65
CA MET A 137 7.00 -4.39 -21.00
C MET A 137 7.93 -4.57 -22.19
N THR A 138 8.69 -5.67 -22.26
CA THR A 138 9.53 -6.00 -23.41
C THR A 138 8.71 -6.12 -24.70
N VAL A 139 7.52 -6.74 -24.64
CA VAL A 139 6.58 -6.81 -25.78
C VAL A 139 6.06 -5.43 -26.13
N PHE A 140 5.61 -4.66 -25.14
CA PHE A 140 5.01 -3.34 -25.34
C PHE A 140 5.98 -2.35 -25.98
N LEU A 141 7.23 -2.28 -25.50
CA LEU A 141 8.28 -1.44 -26.09
C LEU A 141 8.52 -1.76 -27.58
N GLY A 142 8.47 -3.05 -27.95
CA GLY A 142 8.58 -3.47 -29.35
C GLY A 142 7.42 -3.07 -30.26
N ARG A 143 6.26 -2.76 -29.67
CA ARG A 143 5.10 -2.20 -30.40
C ARG A 143 5.16 -0.70 -30.53
N LEU A 144 5.84 -0.03 -29.62
CA LEU A 144 6.06 1.42 -29.70
C LEU A 144 7.05 1.80 -30.81
N HIS A 145 8.16 1.07 -30.90
CA HIS A 145 9.18 1.31 -31.94
C HIS A 145 9.98 0.03 -32.25
N PRO A 146 10.28 -0.28 -33.51
CA PRO A 146 11.16 -1.38 -33.88
C PRO A 146 12.60 -1.11 -33.38
N GLY A 147 13.35 -2.19 -33.08
CA GLY A 147 14.73 -2.10 -32.63
C GLY A 147 15.28 -3.44 -32.16
N SER A 148 16.47 -3.44 -31.57
CA SER A 148 17.13 -4.63 -31.06
C SER A 148 16.32 -5.26 -29.94
N ALA A 149 15.90 -6.52 -30.11
CA ALA A 149 15.11 -7.25 -29.12
C ALA A 149 15.89 -7.44 -27.80
N TRP A 150 17.20 -7.67 -27.87
CA TRP A 150 18.06 -7.79 -26.71
C TRP A 150 18.21 -6.48 -25.93
N LEU A 151 18.48 -5.34 -26.60
CA LEU A 151 18.56 -4.04 -25.91
C LEU A 151 17.23 -3.64 -25.26
N ARG A 152 16.10 -3.97 -25.91
CA ARG A 152 14.76 -3.78 -25.37
C ARG A 152 14.52 -4.62 -24.12
N ALA A 153 14.99 -5.87 -24.12
CA ALA A 153 14.94 -6.74 -22.96
C ALA A 153 15.72 -6.16 -21.76
N LEU A 154 16.94 -5.66 -22.00
CA LEU A 154 17.76 -5.02 -20.96
C LEU A 154 17.10 -3.76 -20.37
N LEU A 155 16.47 -2.93 -21.21
CA LEU A 155 15.71 -1.78 -20.70
C LEU A 155 14.49 -2.18 -19.89
N ALA A 156 13.78 -3.24 -20.30
CA ALA A 156 12.61 -3.73 -19.57
C ALA A 156 12.98 -4.25 -18.16
N VAL A 157 14.21 -4.75 -17.95
CA VAL A 157 14.70 -5.09 -16.60
C VAL A 157 14.63 -3.89 -15.68
N GLY A 158 15.01 -2.70 -16.16
CA GLY A 158 14.89 -1.47 -15.36
C GLY A 158 13.45 -1.11 -14.96
N TYR A 159 12.44 -1.57 -15.70
CA TYR A 159 11.03 -1.48 -15.29
C TYR A 159 10.68 -2.48 -14.18
N GLY A 160 11.04 -3.76 -14.39
CA GLY A 160 10.73 -4.83 -13.43
C GLY A 160 11.50 -4.74 -12.11
N THR A 161 12.60 -3.99 -12.07
CA THR A 161 13.43 -3.76 -10.87
C THR A 161 13.55 -2.28 -10.50
N CYS A 162 12.59 -1.45 -10.94
CA CYS A 162 12.60 -0.02 -10.61
C CYS A 162 12.49 0.21 -9.09
N ALA A 163 12.87 1.40 -8.65
CA ALA A 163 12.87 1.74 -7.22
C ALA A 163 11.50 1.55 -6.57
N TRP A 164 10.41 1.84 -7.28
CA TRP A 164 9.06 1.58 -6.78
C TRP A 164 8.81 0.09 -6.47
N VAL A 165 9.28 -0.82 -7.31
CA VAL A 165 9.14 -2.28 -7.09
C VAL A 165 9.80 -2.70 -5.77
N VAL A 166 11.02 -2.19 -5.52
CA VAL A 166 11.81 -2.58 -4.35
C VAL A 166 11.35 -1.85 -3.09
N SER A 167 10.95 -0.58 -3.20
CA SER A 167 10.57 0.25 -2.06
C SER A 167 9.12 0.07 -1.62
N ASP A 168 8.18 0.07 -2.56
CA ASP A 168 6.74 0.06 -2.26
C ASP A 168 6.11 -1.29 -2.62
N GLY A 169 6.28 -1.74 -3.86
CA GLY A 169 5.59 -2.92 -4.37
C GLY A 169 5.95 -4.22 -3.66
N ALA A 170 7.21 -4.42 -3.26
CA ALA A 170 7.64 -5.63 -2.57
C ALA A 170 7.11 -5.72 -1.13
N ALA A 171 6.79 -4.60 -0.51
CA ALA A 171 6.17 -4.53 0.82
C ALA A 171 4.64 -4.62 0.77
N ASP A 172 4.06 -4.29 -0.40
CA ASP A 172 2.63 -4.31 -0.68
C ASP A 172 2.33 -5.12 -1.95
N PRO A 173 2.48 -6.46 -1.94
CA PRO A 173 2.41 -7.31 -3.14
C PRO A 173 1.11 -7.19 -3.94
N MET A 174 0.00 -6.75 -3.35
CA MET A 174 -1.23 -6.44 -4.10
C MET A 174 -1.01 -5.37 -5.18
N TRP A 175 -0.13 -4.38 -4.90
CA TRP A 175 0.14 -3.32 -5.88
C TRP A 175 1.01 -3.80 -7.03
N MET A 176 1.77 -4.89 -6.84
CA MET A 176 2.63 -5.46 -7.86
C MET A 176 1.88 -5.86 -9.14
N TRP A 177 0.56 -6.10 -9.06
CA TRP A 177 -0.25 -6.34 -10.25
C TRP A 177 -0.34 -5.13 -11.17
N GLY A 178 -0.13 -3.92 -10.66
CA GLY A 178 0.02 -2.70 -11.47
C GLY A 178 1.19 -2.76 -12.46
N LEU A 179 2.30 -3.40 -12.05
CA LEU A 179 3.46 -3.63 -12.90
C LEU A 179 3.12 -4.50 -14.12
N VAL A 180 2.19 -5.45 -13.97
CA VAL A 180 1.67 -6.31 -15.03
C VAL A 180 0.59 -5.58 -15.86
N SER A 181 -0.33 -4.92 -15.18
CA SER A 181 -1.49 -4.27 -15.79
C SER A 181 -1.10 -3.16 -16.78
N LEU A 182 -0.08 -2.37 -16.47
CA LEU A 182 0.32 -1.22 -17.29
C LEU A 182 0.76 -1.62 -18.71
N PRO A 183 1.76 -2.49 -18.93
CA PRO A 183 2.12 -2.92 -20.27
C PRO A 183 1.04 -3.77 -20.93
N LEU A 184 0.22 -4.51 -20.16
CA LEU A 184 -0.90 -5.28 -20.67
C LEU A 184 -1.95 -4.39 -21.32
N ILE A 185 -2.39 -3.33 -20.64
CA ILE A 185 -3.31 -2.30 -21.14
C ILE A 185 -2.66 -1.53 -22.31
N GLY A 186 -1.36 -1.26 -22.23
CA GLY A 186 -0.60 -0.64 -23.33
C GLY A 186 -0.63 -1.46 -24.62
N ILE A 187 -0.48 -2.78 -24.53
CA ILE A 187 -0.60 -3.71 -25.67
C ILE A 187 -2.03 -3.69 -26.24
N ALA A 188 -3.04 -3.72 -25.36
CA ALA A 188 -4.44 -3.66 -25.76
C ALA A 188 -4.78 -2.34 -26.46
N ALA A 189 -4.29 -1.20 -25.96
CA ALA A 189 -4.43 0.12 -26.57
C ALA A 189 -3.75 0.18 -27.96
N ASP A 190 -2.57 -0.43 -28.11
CA ASP A 190 -1.89 -0.54 -29.40
C ASP A 190 -2.70 -1.31 -30.44
N TRP A 191 -3.42 -2.37 -30.04
CA TRP A 191 -4.35 -3.07 -30.94
C TRP A 191 -5.48 -2.18 -31.44
N CYS A 192 -5.96 -1.21 -30.66
CA CYS A 192 -6.96 -0.23 -31.09
C CYS A 192 -6.47 0.71 -32.19
N LEU A 193 -5.21 1.13 -32.14
CA LEU A 193 -4.57 1.91 -33.21
C LEU A 193 -4.58 1.13 -34.55
N HIS A 194 -4.29 -0.16 -34.49
CA HIS A 194 -4.18 -1.03 -35.66
C HIS A 194 -5.47 -1.77 -36.03
N ARG A 195 -6.61 -1.44 -35.41
CA ARG A 195 -7.94 -2.06 -35.62
C ARG A 195 -7.93 -3.59 -35.43
N ARG A 196 -7.17 -4.11 -34.44
CA ARG A 196 -6.99 -5.54 -34.20
C ARG A 196 -7.52 -5.93 -32.82
N ARG A 197 -8.00 -7.17 -32.69
CA ARG A 197 -8.21 -7.91 -31.44
C ARG A 197 -8.98 -7.14 -30.35
N TRP A 198 -10.08 -6.45 -30.70
CA TRP A 198 -10.85 -5.67 -29.74
C TRP A 198 -11.34 -6.53 -28.56
N VAL A 199 -11.94 -7.72 -28.82
CA VAL A 199 -12.41 -8.64 -27.76
C VAL A 199 -11.26 -9.07 -26.84
N ALA A 200 -10.13 -9.54 -27.42
CA ALA A 200 -8.98 -9.91 -26.63
C ALA A 200 -8.44 -8.73 -25.80
N GLY A 201 -8.43 -7.51 -26.35
CA GLY A 201 -8.05 -6.31 -25.62
C GLY A 201 -8.98 -6.01 -24.44
N THR A 202 -10.29 -6.17 -24.64
CA THR A 202 -11.30 -6.06 -23.57
C THR A 202 -11.05 -7.06 -22.44
N LEU A 203 -10.79 -8.32 -22.78
CA LEU A 203 -10.48 -9.36 -21.78
C LEU A 203 -9.18 -9.04 -21.03
N LEU A 204 -8.14 -8.54 -21.72
CA LEU A 204 -6.90 -8.13 -21.06
C LEU A 204 -7.11 -6.98 -20.06
N VAL A 205 -7.94 -5.99 -20.41
CA VAL A 205 -8.31 -4.92 -19.47
C VAL A 205 -9.12 -5.51 -18.30
N GLY A 206 -10.07 -6.42 -18.56
CA GLY A 206 -10.82 -7.11 -17.51
C GLY A 206 -9.91 -7.86 -16.53
N VAL A 207 -8.96 -8.63 -17.04
CA VAL A 207 -7.96 -9.35 -16.22
C VAL A 207 -7.07 -8.38 -15.42
N ALA A 208 -6.65 -7.26 -16.03
CA ALA A 208 -5.89 -6.23 -15.32
C ALA A 208 -6.68 -5.67 -14.13
N TRP A 209 -7.95 -5.36 -14.31
CA TRP A 209 -8.83 -4.81 -13.27
C TRP A 209 -9.25 -5.85 -12.23
N ALA A 210 -9.49 -7.09 -12.63
CA ALA A 210 -9.84 -8.16 -11.70
C ALA A 210 -8.71 -8.50 -10.73
N GLY A 211 -7.46 -8.52 -11.19
CA GLY A 211 -6.32 -8.87 -10.35
C GLY A 211 -5.94 -7.81 -9.31
N ASN A 212 -6.12 -6.52 -9.62
CA ASN A 212 -6.11 -5.42 -8.67
C ASN A 212 -6.65 -4.15 -9.33
N PHE A 213 -7.90 -3.81 -9.04
CA PHE A 213 -8.59 -2.67 -9.64
C PHE A 213 -7.91 -1.32 -9.34
N TYR A 214 -7.28 -1.16 -8.18
CA TYR A 214 -6.68 0.09 -7.73
C TYR A 214 -5.47 0.50 -8.59
N THR A 215 -4.52 -0.40 -8.76
CA THR A 215 -3.34 -0.14 -9.61
C THR A 215 -3.68 -0.25 -11.11
N ALA A 216 -4.68 -1.04 -11.50
CA ALA A 216 -5.19 -1.07 -12.87
C ALA A 216 -5.85 0.24 -13.30
N ALA A 217 -6.54 0.95 -12.37
CA ALA A 217 -7.06 2.29 -12.64
C ALA A 217 -5.92 3.28 -12.96
N MET A 218 -4.85 3.27 -12.16
CA MET A 218 -3.64 4.06 -12.41
C MET A 218 -3.01 3.72 -13.77
N ALA A 219 -2.89 2.41 -14.08
CA ALA A 219 -2.35 1.93 -15.34
C ALA A 219 -3.22 2.34 -16.54
N THR A 220 -4.56 2.31 -16.39
CA THR A 220 -5.51 2.72 -17.42
C THR A 220 -5.37 4.22 -17.72
N LEU A 221 -5.33 5.06 -16.69
CA LEU A 221 -5.11 6.50 -16.83
C LEU A 221 -3.76 6.78 -17.53
N ALA A 222 -2.70 6.12 -17.10
CA ALA A 222 -1.38 6.25 -17.70
C ALA A 222 -1.37 5.88 -19.19
N MET A 223 -1.99 4.76 -19.55
CA MET A 223 -2.03 4.30 -20.93
C MET A 223 -2.97 5.13 -21.80
N ALA A 224 -4.00 5.74 -21.24
CA ALA A 224 -4.81 6.76 -21.92
C ALA A 224 -3.97 8.00 -22.30
N LEU A 225 -3.13 8.48 -21.38
CA LEU A 225 -2.20 9.60 -21.63
C LEU A 225 -1.13 9.23 -22.68
N VAL A 226 -0.55 8.03 -22.60
CA VAL A 226 0.37 7.51 -23.62
C VAL A 226 -0.30 7.42 -24.99
N LEU A 227 -1.52 6.89 -25.05
CA LEU A 227 -2.30 6.81 -26.29
C LEU A 227 -2.59 8.21 -26.86
N ALA A 228 -2.95 9.17 -26.00
CA ALA A 228 -3.19 10.56 -26.42
C ALA A 228 -1.94 11.17 -27.07
N VAL A 229 -0.77 11.04 -26.45
CA VAL A 229 0.51 11.52 -27.05
C VAL A 229 0.79 10.81 -28.38
N ARG A 230 0.59 9.49 -28.47
CA ARG A 230 0.78 8.75 -29.73
C ARG A 230 -0.16 9.23 -30.82
N LEU A 231 -1.41 9.52 -30.50
CA LEU A 231 -2.41 10.04 -31.46
C LEU A 231 -2.11 11.48 -31.88
N LEU A 232 -1.63 12.32 -30.97
CA LEU A 232 -1.19 13.69 -31.28
C LEU A 232 0.01 13.71 -32.22
N LEU A 233 0.94 12.79 -32.03
CA LEU A 233 2.16 12.68 -32.82
C LEU A 233 1.94 11.99 -34.20
N ALA A 234 0.84 11.23 -34.36
CA ALA A 234 0.49 10.53 -35.61
C ALA A 234 -0.14 11.51 -36.63
N THR A 235 0.62 12.50 -37.05
CA THR A 235 0.15 13.56 -37.99
C THR A 235 -0.14 13.08 -39.40
N ASP A 236 0.40 11.91 -39.76
CA ASP A 236 0.14 11.18 -41.02
C ASP A 236 -1.26 10.55 -41.07
N LEU A 237 -1.89 10.37 -39.90
CA LEU A 237 -3.24 9.82 -39.81
C LEU A 237 -4.32 10.93 -39.86
N PRO A 238 -5.39 10.78 -40.69
CA PRO A 238 -6.52 11.69 -40.65
C PRO A 238 -7.17 11.80 -39.27
N VAL A 239 -7.64 12.97 -38.87
CA VAL A 239 -8.26 13.22 -37.54
C VAL A 239 -9.37 12.21 -37.25
N ARG A 240 -10.21 11.89 -38.23
CA ARG A 240 -11.30 10.92 -38.11
C ARG A 240 -10.78 9.49 -37.75
N HIS A 241 -9.58 9.12 -38.22
CA HIS A 241 -8.95 7.85 -37.83
C HIS A 241 -8.44 7.89 -36.40
N ARG A 242 -7.86 8.99 -35.97
CA ARG A 242 -7.39 9.20 -34.58
C ARG A 242 -8.58 9.16 -33.60
N LEU A 243 -9.68 9.86 -33.92
CA LEU A 243 -10.89 9.82 -33.08
C LEU A 243 -11.53 8.42 -33.00
N ARG A 244 -11.58 7.68 -34.14
CA ARG A 244 -12.05 6.28 -34.12
C ARG A 244 -11.16 5.35 -33.32
N ALA A 245 -9.85 5.57 -33.32
CA ALA A 245 -8.94 4.78 -32.49
C ALA A 245 -9.16 5.07 -31.01
N LEU A 246 -9.34 6.34 -30.64
CA LEU A 246 -9.68 6.77 -29.29
C LEU A 246 -11.02 6.17 -28.82
N ALA A 247 -12.05 6.25 -29.64
CA ALA A 247 -13.38 5.67 -29.34
C ALA A 247 -13.30 4.14 -29.12
N ARG A 248 -12.54 3.43 -29.98
CA ARG A 248 -12.32 1.98 -29.79
C ARG A 248 -11.57 1.67 -28.49
N ALA A 249 -10.57 2.47 -28.15
CA ALA A 249 -9.84 2.29 -26.90
C ALA A 249 -10.72 2.58 -25.68
N ALA A 250 -11.52 3.63 -25.75
CA ALA A 250 -12.46 3.99 -24.68
C ALA A 250 -13.55 2.92 -24.49
N THR A 251 -14.17 2.44 -25.57
CA THR A 251 -15.18 1.35 -25.48
C THR A 251 -14.57 0.05 -24.99
N MET A 252 -13.37 -0.32 -25.48
CA MET A 252 -12.63 -1.51 -25.00
C MET A 252 -12.30 -1.40 -23.52
N ALA A 253 -11.79 -0.26 -23.08
CA ALA A 253 -11.43 -0.03 -21.67
C ALA A 253 -12.69 -0.06 -20.79
N LEU A 254 -13.76 0.66 -21.19
CA LEU A 254 -15.02 0.67 -20.45
C LEU A 254 -15.62 -0.73 -20.31
N THR A 255 -15.72 -1.48 -21.43
CA THR A 255 -16.23 -2.86 -21.37
C THR A 255 -15.36 -3.77 -20.50
N GLY A 256 -14.02 -3.62 -20.59
CA GLY A 256 -13.09 -4.36 -19.72
C GLY A 256 -13.25 -4.04 -18.23
N VAL A 257 -13.47 -2.76 -17.90
CA VAL A 257 -13.75 -2.33 -16.50
C VAL A 257 -15.11 -2.87 -16.05
N LEU A 258 -16.12 -2.88 -16.91
CA LEU A 258 -17.44 -3.44 -16.59
C LEU A 258 -17.39 -4.94 -16.27
N LEU A 259 -16.46 -5.71 -16.85
CA LEU A 259 -16.24 -7.12 -16.46
C LEU A 259 -15.78 -7.24 -15.01
N ALA A 260 -15.06 -6.25 -14.47
CA ALA A 260 -14.63 -6.20 -13.08
C ALA A 260 -15.58 -5.41 -12.16
N ALA A 261 -16.70 -4.88 -12.68
CA ALA A 261 -17.62 -4.02 -11.93
C ALA A 261 -18.15 -4.66 -10.64
N PRO A 262 -18.47 -5.97 -10.57
CA PRO A 262 -18.89 -6.60 -9.33
C PRO A 262 -17.85 -6.41 -8.21
N ALA A 263 -16.58 -6.71 -8.48
CA ALA A 263 -15.48 -6.53 -7.51
C ALA A 263 -15.31 -5.06 -7.11
N VAL A 264 -15.31 -4.15 -8.08
CA VAL A 264 -15.16 -2.71 -7.84
C VAL A 264 -16.33 -2.17 -6.99
N THR A 265 -17.56 -2.61 -7.26
CA THR A 265 -18.76 -2.15 -6.52
C THR A 265 -18.71 -2.60 -5.05
N VAL A 266 -18.37 -3.85 -4.79
CA VAL A 266 -18.26 -4.39 -3.41
C VAL A 266 -17.19 -3.61 -2.63
N THR A 267 -16.01 -3.43 -3.21
CA THR A 267 -14.90 -2.73 -2.55
C THR A 267 -15.17 -1.25 -2.31
N LEU A 268 -15.85 -0.56 -3.25
CA LEU A 268 -16.25 0.83 -3.06
C LEU A 268 -17.31 0.98 -1.97
N ARG A 269 -18.29 0.07 -1.87
CA ARG A 269 -19.29 0.05 -0.79
C ARG A 269 -18.62 -0.17 0.57
N ALA A 270 -17.72 -1.15 0.66
CA ALA A 270 -16.96 -1.41 1.88
C ALA A 270 -16.07 -0.21 2.28
N SER A 271 -15.42 0.44 1.32
CA SER A 271 -14.62 1.65 1.57
C SER A 271 -15.46 2.81 2.11
N LYS A 272 -16.70 2.97 1.65
CA LYS A 272 -17.64 3.97 2.19
C LYS A 272 -18.14 3.64 3.58
N ALA A 273 -18.28 2.36 3.91
CA ALA A 273 -18.70 1.89 5.22
C ALA A 273 -17.56 1.89 6.25
N SER A 274 -16.33 2.05 5.84
CA SER A 274 -15.16 2.17 6.70
C SER A 274 -14.78 3.64 6.88
N ARG A 275 -14.67 4.09 8.13
CA ARG A 275 -14.23 5.45 8.47
C ARG A 275 -13.05 5.38 9.41
N PRO A 276 -11.82 5.30 8.86
CA PRO A 276 -10.63 5.36 9.70
C PRO A 276 -10.50 6.75 10.33
N ALA A 277 -10.16 6.79 11.60
CA ALA A 277 -9.90 8.03 12.31
C ALA A 277 -8.46 8.03 12.85
N PRO A 278 -7.71 9.13 12.70
CA PRO A 278 -8.07 10.36 11.97
C PRO A 278 -8.07 10.17 10.46
N GLU A 279 -8.75 11.06 9.73
CA GLU A 279 -8.69 11.09 8.28
C GLU A 279 -7.27 11.37 7.77
N ALA A 280 -6.92 10.78 6.62
CA ALA A 280 -5.63 11.02 6.02
C ALA A 280 -5.49 12.48 5.56
N VAL A 281 -4.42 13.12 5.98
CA VAL A 281 -4.14 14.52 5.64
C VAL A 281 -3.02 14.57 4.59
N TYR A 282 -3.21 15.39 3.56
CA TYR A 282 -2.15 15.65 2.60
C TYR A 282 -1.04 16.49 3.25
N ARG A 283 0.16 15.91 3.35
CA ARG A 283 1.31 16.51 4.05
C ARG A 283 2.08 17.57 3.23
N GLY A 284 1.56 17.94 2.05
CA GLY A 284 2.23 18.92 1.20
C GLY A 284 3.17 18.28 0.16
N ARG A 285 3.80 19.17 -0.63
CA ARG A 285 4.73 18.81 -1.69
C ARG A 285 6.14 18.56 -1.11
N PRO A 286 6.83 17.46 -1.46
CA PRO A 286 8.24 17.29 -1.11
C PRO A 286 9.09 18.34 -1.84
N PRO A 287 10.28 18.67 -1.29
CA PRO A 287 11.22 19.55 -1.98
C PRO A 287 11.58 19.00 -3.37
N THR A 288 11.69 19.87 -4.37
CA THR A 288 11.93 19.45 -5.77
C THR A 288 13.21 18.63 -5.92
N LEU A 289 14.27 19.01 -5.19
CA LEU A 289 15.54 18.26 -5.22
C LEU A 289 15.41 16.84 -4.63
N ASP A 290 14.52 16.63 -3.66
CA ASP A 290 14.28 15.29 -3.12
C ASP A 290 13.55 14.42 -4.14
N VAL A 291 12.59 14.98 -4.90
CA VAL A 291 11.94 14.28 -6.02
C VAL A 291 12.94 13.94 -7.14
N LEU A 292 13.83 14.85 -7.47
CA LEU A 292 14.88 14.62 -8.48
C LEU A 292 15.92 13.61 -8.00
N ALA A 293 16.25 13.59 -6.71
CA ALA A 293 17.16 12.64 -6.12
C ALA A 293 16.67 11.19 -6.24
N GLU A 294 15.35 10.98 -6.28
CA GLU A 294 14.75 9.64 -6.45
C GLU A 294 14.93 9.04 -7.85
N LEU A 295 15.42 9.82 -8.82
CA LEU A 295 15.90 9.31 -10.11
C LEU A 295 17.25 8.59 -9.99
N LEU A 296 18.00 8.83 -8.92
CA LEU A 296 19.31 8.24 -8.66
C LEU A 296 19.19 6.91 -7.91
N PRO A 297 20.17 6.00 -8.03
CA PRO A 297 20.16 4.75 -7.29
C PRO A 297 20.43 4.97 -5.79
N GLY A 298 19.72 4.26 -4.91
CA GLY A 298 20.07 4.11 -3.50
C GLY A 298 19.32 4.98 -2.50
N GLY A 299 18.02 5.13 -2.63
CA GLY A 299 17.19 5.87 -1.67
C GLY A 299 17.30 5.37 -0.22
N ARG A 300 17.37 6.29 0.75
CA ARG A 300 17.24 5.99 2.20
C ARG A 300 15.79 5.82 2.66
N GLY A 301 14.82 6.07 1.80
CA GLY A 301 13.41 5.83 2.05
C GLY A 301 12.75 6.62 3.19
N SER A 302 13.42 7.61 3.79
CA SER A 302 12.91 8.37 4.93
C SER A 302 12.04 9.59 4.56
N VAL A 303 12.18 10.09 3.33
CA VAL A 303 11.36 11.20 2.82
C VAL A 303 10.23 10.62 1.96
N PRO A 304 8.97 11.02 2.19
CA PRO A 304 7.88 10.62 1.31
C PRO A 304 8.01 11.31 -0.05
N ALA A 305 8.64 10.63 -1.00
CA ALA A 305 8.86 11.05 -2.38
C ALA A 305 8.60 9.89 -3.36
N PRO A 306 8.28 10.17 -4.65
CA PRO A 306 8.05 9.11 -5.63
C PRO A 306 9.35 8.37 -5.97
N HIS A 307 9.41 7.06 -5.78
CA HIS A 307 10.58 6.23 -6.11
C HIS A 307 10.69 5.97 -7.61
N LEU A 308 11.73 6.50 -8.29
CA LEU A 308 11.78 6.65 -9.75
C LEU A 308 12.98 6.02 -10.46
N PHE A 309 13.99 5.53 -9.75
CA PHE A 309 15.19 4.94 -10.40
C PHE A 309 14.82 3.71 -11.24
N ILE A 310 15.24 3.69 -12.51
CA ILE A 310 14.97 2.67 -13.53
C ILE A 310 16.23 1.97 -14.06
N GLY A 311 17.26 1.87 -13.24
CA GLY A 311 18.57 1.36 -13.62
C GLY A 311 19.43 2.36 -14.39
N MET A 312 20.74 2.18 -14.35
CA MET A 312 21.70 3.13 -14.96
C MET A 312 21.56 3.24 -16.48
N LEU A 313 21.20 2.14 -17.17
CA LEU A 313 20.93 2.16 -18.62
C LEU A 313 19.75 3.06 -18.96
N GLY A 314 18.65 2.93 -18.20
CA GLY A 314 17.46 3.76 -18.37
C GLY A 314 17.75 5.23 -18.06
N LEU A 315 18.39 5.52 -16.92
CA LEU A 315 18.70 6.87 -16.48
C LEU A 315 19.59 7.63 -17.49
N LEU A 316 20.65 6.99 -17.96
CA LEU A 316 21.55 7.60 -18.98
C LEU A 316 20.79 7.92 -20.27
N LEU A 317 19.93 7.02 -20.74
CA LEU A 317 19.16 7.21 -21.97
C LEU A 317 18.04 8.25 -21.83
N VAL A 318 17.39 8.33 -20.67
CA VAL A 318 16.48 9.45 -20.36
C VAL A 318 17.26 10.76 -20.44
N ALA A 319 18.38 10.88 -19.76
CA ALA A 319 19.19 12.10 -19.79
C ALA A 319 19.74 12.45 -21.18
N ALA A 320 20.02 11.44 -22.04
CA ALA A 320 20.48 11.65 -23.41
C ALA A 320 19.35 12.04 -24.38
N PHE A 321 18.09 11.67 -24.11
CA PHE A 321 16.96 11.83 -25.04
C PHE A 321 16.76 13.26 -25.60
N PRO A 322 16.92 14.36 -24.83
CA PRO A 322 16.80 15.73 -25.37
C PRO A 322 17.76 16.04 -26.49
N PHE A 323 18.92 15.39 -26.46
CA PHE A 323 20.02 15.63 -27.40
C PHE A 323 19.98 14.73 -28.64
N VAL A 324 19.14 13.69 -28.67
CA VAL A 324 19.04 12.72 -29.77
C VAL A 324 18.43 13.40 -31.01
N ARG A 325 19.27 13.92 -31.89
CA ARG A 325 18.84 14.69 -33.06
C ARG A 325 18.08 13.87 -34.10
N ALA A 326 18.26 12.57 -34.11
CA ALA A 326 17.48 11.65 -34.95
C ALA A 326 15.97 11.64 -34.62
N ILE A 327 15.57 12.13 -33.44
CA ILE A 327 14.18 12.23 -33.01
C ILE A 327 13.70 13.69 -33.24
N PRO A 328 12.58 13.91 -33.95
CA PRO A 328 12.04 15.25 -34.16
C PRO A 328 11.79 15.98 -32.83
N VAL A 329 12.03 17.30 -32.80
CA VAL A 329 11.87 18.11 -31.57
C VAL A 329 10.48 17.96 -30.96
N ARG A 330 9.41 18.01 -31.79
CA ARG A 330 8.02 17.82 -31.36
C ARG A 330 7.81 16.51 -30.59
N VAL A 331 8.49 15.42 -30.99
CA VAL A 331 8.39 14.10 -30.33
C VAL A 331 9.11 14.14 -28.98
N ARG A 332 10.32 14.71 -28.93
CA ARG A 332 11.09 14.85 -27.70
C ARG A 332 10.35 15.70 -26.66
N VAL A 333 9.81 16.84 -27.08
CA VAL A 333 9.03 17.74 -26.22
C VAL A 333 7.76 17.05 -25.71
N ALA A 334 7.00 16.37 -26.59
CA ALA A 334 5.75 15.72 -26.20
C ALA A 334 5.95 14.64 -25.12
N TRP A 335 6.97 13.79 -25.26
CA TRP A 335 7.25 12.75 -24.27
C TRP A 335 7.79 13.29 -22.96
N TYR A 336 8.66 14.31 -22.99
CA TYR A 336 9.10 14.96 -21.76
C TYR A 336 8.00 15.75 -21.07
N ALA A 337 7.16 16.45 -21.82
CA ALA A 337 6.01 17.15 -21.28
C ALA A 337 5.05 16.17 -20.59
N LEU A 338 4.79 15.00 -21.20
CA LEU A 338 3.99 13.96 -20.54
C LEU A 338 4.64 13.50 -19.24
N ALA A 339 5.95 13.17 -19.24
CA ALA A 339 6.63 12.73 -18.03
C ALA A 339 6.62 13.83 -16.94
N ALA A 340 6.87 15.08 -17.32
CA ALA A 340 6.82 16.22 -16.40
C ALA A 340 5.42 16.46 -15.85
N CYS A 341 4.36 16.40 -16.68
CA CYS A 341 2.97 16.52 -16.23
C CYS A 341 2.60 15.41 -15.24
N VAL A 342 3.01 14.16 -15.51
CA VAL A 342 2.78 13.04 -14.57
C VAL A 342 3.56 13.25 -13.28
N ALA A 343 4.83 13.68 -13.33
CA ALA A 343 5.63 13.96 -12.13
C ALA A 343 4.99 15.07 -11.27
N VAL A 344 4.55 16.17 -11.90
CA VAL A 344 3.84 17.27 -11.22
C VAL A 344 2.52 16.79 -10.64
N SER A 345 1.81 15.89 -11.35
CA SER A 345 0.52 15.37 -10.90
C SER A 345 0.62 14.55 -9.59
N PHE A 346 1.78 14.03 -9.25
CA PHE A 346 2.00 13.31 -7.99
C PHE A 346 2.22 14.23 -6.79
N VAL A 347 2.63 15.48 -7.02
CA VAL A 347 2.98 16.44 -5.97
C VAL A 347 1.98 17.58 -5.81
N TRP A 348 0.98 17.65 -6.66
CA TRP A 348 -0.10 18.63 -6.60
C TRP A 348 -1.41 17.95 -6.18
N LYS A 349 -1.98 18.36 -5.02
CA LYS A 349 -3.11 17.69 -4.38
C LYS A 349 -4.28 17.36 -5.32
N PRO A 350 -4.83 18.29 -6.15
CA PRO A 350 -5.98 17.98 -7.00
C PRO A 350 -5.72 16.84 -7.98
N THR A 351 -4.54 16.80 -8.60
CA THR A 351 -4.17 15.74 -9.55
C THR A 351 -3.70 14.46 -8.86
N LEU A 352 -3.09 14.56 -7.65
CA LEU A 352 -2.80 13.41 -6.82
C LEU A 352 -4.08 12.62 -6.51
N LEU A 353 -5.18 13.31 -6.18
CA LEU A 353 -6.46 12.67 -5.90
C LEU A 353 -7.00 11.85 -7.08
N LEU A 354 -6.74 12.26 -8.32
CA LEU A 354 -7.15 11.50 -9.52
C LEU A 354 -6.51 10.11 -9.56
N TRP A 355 -5.25 9.98 -9.11
CA TRP A 355 -4.57 8.68 -9.04
C TRP A 355 -5.15 7.77 -7.96
N HIS A 356 -5.83 8.34 -6.96
CA HIS A 356 -6.29 7.64 -5.77
C HIS A 356 -7.83 7.59 -5.63
N GLY A 357 -8.56 7.74 -6.74
CA GLY A 357 -10.02 7.67 -6.71
C GLY A 357 -10.66 8.81 -5.91
N LEU A 358 -10.08 10.01 -5.99
CA LEU A 358 -10.52 11.25 -5.34
C LEU A 358 -10.37 11.27 -3.81
N ALA A 359 -9.63 10.32 -3.23
CA ALA A 359 -9.34 10.28 -1.79
C ALA A 359 -7.85 10.50 -1.52
N VAL A 360 -7.51 11.07 -0.36
CA VAL A 360 -6.13 11.09 0.11
C VAL A 360 -5.76 9.68 0.61
N PRO A 361 -4.72 9.03 0.06
CA PRO A 361 -4.36 7.70 0.49
C PRO A 361 -3.71 7.73 1.88
N ASN A 362 -4.02 6.76 2.71
CA ASN A 362 -3.28 6.53 3.94
C ASN A 362 -1.93 5.88 3.63
N GLY A 363 -0.86 6.32 4.31
CA GLY A 363 0.51 5.87 4.03
C GLY A 363 1.11 6.58 2.81
N SER A 364 1.80 5.83 1.93
CA SER A 364 2.50 6.42 0.77
C SER A 364 1.53 7.06 -0.23
N PRO A 365 1.68 8.35 -0.54
CA PRO A 365 0.88 9.02 -1.58
C PRO A 365 1.43 8.76 -2.99
N TYR A 366 2.58 8.08 -3.12
CA TYR A 366 3.29 7.89 -4.40
C TYR A 366 3.14 6.48 -4.98
N ARG A 367 2.04 5.80 -4.66
CA ARG A 367 1.76 4.43 -5.13
C ARG A 367 1.73 4.31 -6.65
N ALA A 368 1.44 5.41 -7.36
CA ALA A 368 1.44 5.47 -8.82
C ALA A 368 2.83 5.68 -9.45
N SER A 369 3.93 5.69 -8.68
CA SER A 369 5.29 5.94 -9.21
C SER A 369 5.74 4.95 -10.28
N PHE A 370 5.20 3.70 -10.28
CA PHE A 370 5.45 2.73 -11.35
C PHE A 370 5.01 3.24 -12.74
N VAL A 371 4.03 4.13 -12.80
CA VAL A 371 3.57 4.79 -14.03
C VAL A 371 4.67 5.69 -14.60
N LEU A 372 5.26 6.54 -13.75
CA LEU A 372 6.34 7.42 -14.19
C LEU A 372 7.59 6.62 -14.55
N SER A 373 7.92 5.57 -13.79
CA SER A 373 8.99 4.61 -14.13
C SER A 373 8.77 4.00 -15.51
N ALA A 374 7.54 3.60 -15.87
CA ALA A 374 7.21 3.10 -17.20
C ALA A 374 7.42 4.16 -18.31
N LEU A 375 7.00 5.41 -18.06
CA LEU A 375 7.21 6.52 -19.01
C LEU A 375 8.71 6.79 -19.23
N LEU A 376 9.51 6.77 -18.18
CA LEU A 376 10.96 6.92 -18.28
C LEU A 376 11.60 5.78 -19.10
N VAL A 377 11.13 4.54 -18.91
CA VAL A 377 11.58 3.37 -19.71
C VAL A 377 11.15 3.50 -21.18
N ILE A 378 9.96 4.00 -21.46
CA ILE A 378 9.49 4.30 -22.83
C ILE A 378 10.39 5.35 -23.49
N ILE A 379 10.69 6.46 -22.80
CA ILE A 379 11.58 7.52 -23.29
C ILE A 379 12.98 6.95 -23.57
N SER A 380 13.50 6.13 -22.66
CA SER A 380 14.79 5.44 -22.82
C SER A 380 14.80 4.53 -24.04
N TRP A 381 13.71 3.79 -24.27
CA TRP A 381 13.59 2.94 -25.47
C TRP A 381 13.56 3.75 -26.76
N LEU A 382 12.81 4.85 -26.79
CA LEU A 382 12.79 5.73 -27.96
C LEU A 382 14.17 6.32 -28.26
N ALA A 383 14.92 6.75 -27.21
CA ALA A 383 16.30 7.20 -27.39
C ALA A 383 17.17 6.10 -28.00
N LEU A 384 17.14 4.91 -27.40
CA LEU A 384 18.01 3.79 -27.80
C LEU A 384 17.68 3.25 -29.19
N ALA A 385 16.39 3.17 -29.54
CA ALA A 385 15.91 2.70 -30.84
C ALA A 385 16.37 3.62 -32.01
N HIS A 386 16.56 4.91 -31.76
CA HIS A 386 17.08 5.88 -32.74
C HIS A 386 18.62 5.99 -32.76
N ARG A 387 19.33 5.09 -32.05
CA ARG A 387 20.79 4.97 -32.07
C ARG A 387 21.49 6.28 -31.75
N PRO A 388 21.48 6.76 -30.51
CA PRO A 388 22.07 8.03 -30.12
C PRO A 388 23.55 8.08 -30.47
N ARG A 389 24.02 9.25 -30.90
CA ARG A 389 25.44 9.49 -31.27
C ARG A 389 26.30 9.57 -30.00
N PRO A 390 27.61 9.33 -30.08
CA PRO A 390 28.51 9.42 -28.92
C PRO A 390 28.43 10.76 -28.17
N ARG A 391 28.30 11.88 -28.87
CA ARG A 391 28.16 13.21 -28.24
C ARG A 391 26.84 13.36 -27.47
N GLU A 392 25.76 12.76 -27.97
CA GLU A 392 24.44 12.76 -27.34
C GLU A 392 24.44 11.92 -26.05
N LEU A 393 25.15 10.78 -26.08
CA LEU A 393 25.36 9.95 -24.89
C LEU A 393 26.24 10.65 -23.83
N ALA A 394 27.32 11.31 -24.29
CA ALA A 394 28.18 12.10 -23.40
C ALA A 394 27.41 13.25 -22.73
N ALA A 395 26.55 13.96 -23.46
CA ALA A 395 25.71 15.01 -22.90
C ALA A 395 24.73 14.43 -21.83
N GLY A 396 24.17 13.24 -22.08
CA GLY A 396 23.36 12.53 -21.10
C GLY A 396 24.17 12.16 -19.85
N ALA A 397 25.40 11.68 -20.01
CA ALA A 397 26.27 11.34 -18.87
C ALA A 397 26.62 12.57 -18.02
N VAL A 398 26.89 13.72 -18.67
CA VAL A 398 27.09 14.99 -17.96
C VAL A 398 25.85 15.39 -17.15
N LEU A 399 24.64 15.25 -17.72
CA LEU A 399 23.42 15.56 -16.99
C LEU A 399 23.21 14.63 -15.78
N VAL A 400 23.53 13.34 -15.90
CA VAL A 400 23.46 12.40 -14.77
C VAL A 400 24.47 12.78 -13.68
N ALA A 401 25.70 13.15 -14.05
CA ALA A 401 26.72 13.62 -13.12
C ALA A 401 26.30 14.92 -12.40
N LEU A 402 25.75 15.88 -13.15
CA LEU A 402 25.21 17.13 -12.60
C LEU A 402 24.04 16.86 -11.65
N LEU A 403 23.13 15.95 -12.00
CA LEU A 403 22.02 15.54 -11.14
C LEU A 403 22.55 14.95 -9.82
N ALA A 404 23.53 14.05 -9.88
CA ALA A 404 24.15 13.46 -8.70
C ALA A 404 24.84 14.53 -7.82
N ALA A 405 25.53 15.48 -8.43
CA ALA A 405 26.17 16.59 -7.72
C ALA A 405 25.13 17.54 -7.06
N LEU A 406 24.08 17.93 -7.78
CA LEU A 406 23.02 18.80 -7.26
C LEU A 406 22.22 18.16 -6.12
N CYS A 407 22.05 16.83 -6.16
CA CYS A 407 21.32 16.08 -5.16
C CYS A 407 22.22 15.57 -4.01
N HIS A 408 23.50 15.96 -3.99
CA HIS A 408 24.41 15.59 -2.90
C HIS A 408 23.81 15.99 -1.52
N GLY A 409 23.89 15.08 -0.54
CA GLY A 409 23.34 15.31 0.80
C GLY A 409 21.82 15.14 0.95
N ARG A 410 21.07 14.84 -0.14
CA ARG A 410 19.65 14.50 -0.04
C ARG A 410 19.46 13.08 0.51
N SER A 411 18.35 12.85 1.21
CA SER A 411 18.06 11.56 1.87
C SER A 411 18.02 10.35 0.93
N ALA A 412 17.65 10.55 -0.33
CA ALA A 412 17.66 9.52 -1.37
C ALA A 412 19.07 9.21 -1.92
N VAL A 413 20.07 10.07 -1.68
CA VAL A 413 21.44 9.88 -2.14
C VAL A 413 22.28 9.23 -1.05
N GLY A 414 22.78 8.03 -1.31
CA GLY A 414 23.55 7.25 -0.36
C GLY A 414 24.78 6.58 -0.98
N PRO A 415 25.46 5.70 -0.25
CA PRO A 415 26.65 5.00 -0.75
C PRO A 415 26.41 4.28 -2.07
N ALA A 416 25.24 3.70 -2.28
CA ALA A 416 24.89 3.03 -3.53
C ALA A 416 24.89 3.98 -4.74
N THR A 417 24.51 5.24 -4.57
CA THR A 417 24.58 6.26 -5.62
C THR A 417 26.02 6.43 -6.10
N TRP A 418 26.97 6.55 -5.16
CA TRP A 418 28.39 6.79 -5.44
C TRP A 418 29.13 5.56 -5.94
N VAL A 419 28.54 4.37 -5.79
CA VAL A 419 29.04 3.13 -6.41
C VAL A 419 28.46 2.95 -7.81
N LEU A 420 27.13 3.07 -7.95
CA LEU A 420 26.43 2.74 -9.20
C LEU A 420 26.57 3.83 -10.28
N VAL A 421 26.55 5.12 -9.92
CA VAL A 421 26.64 6.20 -10.92
C VAL A 421 28.01 6.19 -11.61
N PRO A 422 29.16 6.22 -10.92
CA PRO A 422 30.44 6.15 -11.61
C PRO A 422 30.74 4.74 -12.14
N GLY A 423 30.56 3.67 -11.33
CA GLY A 423 30.97 2.31 -11.71
C GLY A 423 30.09 1.71 -12.81
N CYS A 424 28.83 1.45 -12.49
CA CYS A 424 27.86 0.89 -13.44
C CYS A 424 27.61 1.86 -14.61
N GLY A 425 27.50 3.16 -14.33
CA GLY A 425 27.30 4.21 -15.33
C GLY A 425 28.41 4.28 -16.35
N ALA A 426 29.69 4.18 -15.94
CA ALA A 426 30.84 4.15 -16.86
C ALA A 426 30.80 2.90 -17.76
N VAL A 427 30.52 1.73 -17.23
CA VAL A 427 30.40 0.48 -18.03
C VAL A 427 29.27 0.60 -19.05
N VAL A 428 28.09 1.09 -18.62
CA VAL A 428 26.94 1.31 -19.52
C VAL A 428 27.28 2.31 -20.61
N LEU A 429 27.88 3.44 -20.27
CA LEU A 429 28.30 4.47 -21.24
C LEU A 429 29.31 3.91 -22.22
N ALA A 430 30.39 3.28 -21.76
CA ALA A 430 31.41 2.67 -22.61
C ALA A 430 30.82 1.62 -23.56
N ALA A 431 29.92 0.78 -23.04
CA ALA A 431 29.22 -0.24 -23.84
C ALA A 431 28.39 0.42 -24.96
N LEU A 432 27.61 1.45 -24.66
CA LEU A 432 26.79 2.15 -25.64
C LEU A 432 27.68 2.88 -26.68
N LEU A 433 28.81 3.48 -26.28
CA LEU A 433 29.76 4.14 -27.17
C LEU A 433 30.38 3.14 -28.14
N VAL A 434 30.75 1.95 -27.69
CA VAL A 434 31.31 0.90 -28.57
C VAL A 434 30.21 0.34 -29.50
N LEU A 435 29.00 0.12 -29.02
CA LEU A 435 27.86 -0.33 -29.83
C LEU A 435 27.47 0.72 -30.91
N ALA A 436 27.63 2.01 -30.63
CA ALA A 436 27.40 3.10 -31.58
C ALA A 436 28.44 3.14 -32.72
N ARG A 437 29.62 2.54 -32.53
CA ARG A 437 30.67 2.48 -33.56
C ARG A 437 30.38 1.34 -34.54
N HIS A 438 30.06 1.66 -35.80
CA HIS A 438 29.74 0.69 -36.85
C HIS A 438 30.89 -0.26 -37.19
N ARG A 439 32.14 0.13 -36.92
CA ARG A 439 33.37 -0.63 -37.25
C ARG A 439 33.90 -1.54 -36.14
N ALA A 440 33.16 -1.69 -35.01
CA ALA A 440 33.61 -2.57 -33.92
C ALA A 440 33.70 -4.03 -34.35
N ARG A 441 34.82 -4.72 -34.03
CA ARG A 441 35.05 -6.13 -34.31
C ARG A 441 33.94 -6.96 -33.63
N ARG A 442 33.57 -8.12 -34.25
CA ARG A 442 32.52 -8.98 -33.74
C ARG A 442 32.78 -9.42 -32.30
N ALA A 443 34.03 -9.80 -32.00
CA ALA A 443 34.43 -10.18 -30.64
C ALA A 443 34.20 -9.03 -29.63
N ALA A 444 34.60 -7.81 -29.97
CA ALA A 444 34.36 -6.63 -29.13
C ALA A 444 32.88 -6.38 -28.89
N ARG A 445 32.00 -6.57 -29.88
CA ARG A 445 30.55 -6.45 -29.70
C ARG A 445 29.98 -7.52 -28.75
N ILE A 446 30.49 -8.74 -28.77
CA ILE A 446 30.06 -9.83 -27.86
C ILE A 446 30.50 -9.50 -26.43
N VAL A 447 31.75 -9.11 -26.22
CA VAL A 447 32.27 -8.73 -24.89
C VAL A 447 31.49 -7.56 -24.32
N VAL A 448 31.27 -6.52 -25.13
CA VAL A 448 30.51 -5.35 -24.71
C VAL A 448 29.04 -5.70 -24.43
N ALA A 449 28.42 -6.58 -25.19
CA ALA A 449 27.05 -7.06 -24.93
C ALA A 449 26.97 -7.82 -23.60
N ALA A 450 27.96 -8.69 -23.33
CA ALA A 450 28.04 -9.39 -22.05
C ALA A 450 28.26 -8.40 -20.88
N ALA A 451 29.19 -7.43 -21.03
CA ALA A 451 29.46 -6.42 -20.02
C ALA A 451 28.22 -5.56 -19.72
N LEU A 452 27.47 -5.15 -20.77
CA LEU A 452 26.22 -4.39 -20.58
C LEU A 452 25.14 -5.23 -19.88
N THR A 453 25.01 -6.52 -20.23
CA THR A 453 24.07 -7.42 -19.56
C THR A 453 24.44 -7.60 -18.09
N CYS A 454 25.72 -7.84 -17.79
CA CYS A 454 26.22 -7.93 -16.42
C CYS A 454 26.02 -6.61 -15.65
N ALA A 455 26.27 -5.46 -16.24
CA ALA A 455 26.07 -4.16 -15.59
C ALA A 455 24.59 -3.91 -15.25
N VAL A 456 23.67 -4.25 -16.16
CA VAL A 456 22.23 -4.16 -15.90
C VAL A 456 21.82 -5.13 -14.79
N PHE A 457 22.26 -6.38 -14.85
CA PHE A 457 21.94 -7.42 -13.87
C PHE A 457 22.48 -7.08 -12.48
N LEU A 458 23.77 -6.87 -12.35
CA LEU A 458 24.45 -6.59 -11.08
C LEU A 458 24.04 -5.22 -10.51
N GLY A 459 23.87 -4.21 -11.38
CA GLY A 459 23.39 -2.90 -10.98
C GLY A 459 21.97 -2.94 -10.41
N SER A 460 21.08 -3.72 -11.02
CA SER A 460 19.72 -3.93 -10.50
C SER A 460 19.71 -4.72 -9.19
N ALA A 461 20.54 -5.77 -9.08
CA ALA A 461 20.67 -6.57 -7.86
C ALA A 461 21.21 -5.72 -6.70
N TYR A 462 22.26 -4.94 -6.94
CA TYR A 462 22.83 -4.09 -5.91
C TYR A 462 21.89 -2.94 -5.51
N ALA A 463 21.12 -2.38 -6.45
CA ALA A 463 20.09 -1.40 -6.13
C ALA A 463 18.99 -2.02 -5.24
N ALA A 464 18.51 -3.23 -5.58
CA ALA A 464 17.52 -3.95 -4.77
C ALA A 464 18.05 -4.23 -3.35
N PHE A 465 19.29 -4.73 -3.24
CA PHE A 465 19.97 -4.94 -1.96
C PHE A 465 20.04 -3.66 -1.13
N SER A 466 20.59 -2.58 -1.71
CA SER A 466 20.89 -1.35 -0.96
C SER A 466 19.64 -0.61 -0.50
N VAL A 467 18.59 -0.57 -1.33
CA VAL A 467 17.31 0.05 -0.98
C VAL A 467 16.63 -0.72 0.15
N THR A 468 16.54 -2.05 0.04
CA THR A 468 15.93 -2.88 1.09
C THR A 468 16.71 -2.78 2.40
N ALA A 469 18.05 -2.89 2.36
CA ALA A 469 18.91 -2.76 3.53
C ALA A 469 18.79 -1.38 4.21
N ALA A 470 18.55 -0.32 3.44
CA ALA A 470 18.35 1.02 3.99
C ALA A 470 16.98 1.16 4.67
N ARG A 471 15.93 0.59 4.09
CA ARG A 471 14.57 0.63 4.65
C ARG A 471 14.41 -0.24 5.89
N ASP A 472 15.06 -1.38 5.94
CA ASP A 472 15.02 -2.29 7.10
C ASP A 472 15.62 -1.67 8.38
N LYS A 473 16.36 -0.57 8.25
CA LYS A 473 16.87 0.21 9.41
C LYS A 473 15.84 1.16 10.00
N ILE A 474 14.68 1.32 9.36
CA ILE A 474 13.59 2.15 9.88
C ILE A 474 12.84 1.31 10.91
N GLU A 475 12.85 1.71 12.16
CA GLU A 475 12.32 0.94 13.30
C GLU A 475 10.89 0.41 13.07
N TRP A 476 9.96 1.29 12.69
CA TRP A 476 8.57 0.91 12.46
C TRP A 476 8.35 0.10 11.16
N TRP A 477 9.37 0.06 10.28
CA TRP A 477 9.36 -0.68 9.01
C TRP A 477 10.01 -2.06 9.13
N GLY A 478 10.85 -2.28 10.13
CA GLY A 478 11.69 -3.46 10.26
C GLY A 478 10.95 -4.78 10.05
N PRO A 479 11.63 -5.81 9.55
CA PRO A 479 11.03 -7.11 9.30
C PRO A 479 10.54 -7.76 10.59
N LYS A 480 9.32 -8.32 10.53
CA LYS A 480 8.70 -9.09 11.61
C LYS A 480 8.85 -10.58 11.34
N ILE A 481 8.86 -11.37 12.39
CA ILE A 481 8.83 -12.83 12.26
C ILE A 481 7.38 -13.27 12.39
N THR A 482 6.77 -13.69 11.29
CA THR A 482 5.34 -14.05 11.25
C THR A 482 5.09 -15.53 11.47
N LEU A 483 5.85 -16.41 10.80
CA LEU A 483 5.66 -17.87 10.84
C LEU A 483 6.95 -18.55 11.36
N ASN A 484 7.22 -18.41 12.66
CA ASN A 484 8.29 -19.13 13.34
C ASN A 484 7.75 -20.30 14.18
N GLU A 485 8.62 -21.08 14.80
CA GLU A 485 8.24 -22.21 15.66
C GLU A 485 7.28 -21.78 16.79
N ARG A 486 7.42 -20.56 17.31
CA ARG A 486 6.54 -20.02 18.33
C ARG A 486 5.15 -19.72 17.81
N ALA A 487 5.02 -19.14 16.61
CA ALA A 487 3.74 -18.92 15.94
C ALA A 487 3.05 -20.26 15.60
N LEU A 488 3.81 -21.25 15.17
CA LEU A 488 3.30 -22.60 14.91
C LEU A 488 2.87 -23.33 16.19
N ALA A 489 3.57 -23.11 17.31
CA ALA A 489 3.15 -23.63 18.62
C ALA A 489 1.85 -22.94 19.09
N ALA A 490 1.74 -21.61 18.92
CA ALA A 490 0.53 -20.85 19.19
C ALA A 490 -0.66 -21.36 18.37
N HIS A 491 -0.46 -21.54 17.06
CA HIS A 491 -1.48 -22.11 16.17
C HIS A 491 -1.98 -23.47 16.68
N ARG A 492 -1.07 -24.40 16.97
CA ARG A 492 -1.45 -25.73 17.51
C ARG A 492 -2.23 -25.62 18.82
N GLY A 493 -1.78 -24.76 19.75
CA GLY A 493 -2.45 -24.53 21.02
C GLY A 493 -3.88 -23.98 20.85
N ILE A 494 -4.07 -23.05 19.89
CA ILE A 494 -5.37 -22.48 19.54
C ILE A 494 -6.29 -23.55 18.96
N GLN A 495 -5.80 -24.35 17.99
CA GLN A 495 -6.56 -25.40 17.36
C GLN A 495 -7.00 -26.49 18.36
N GLN A 496 -6.14 -26.85 19.30
CA GLN A 496 -6.49 -27.83 20.37
C GLN A 496 -7.59 -27.32 21.32
N ARG A 497 -7.79 -26.03 21.42
CA ARG A 497 -8.77 -25.38 22.30
C ARG A 497 -9.98 -24.85 21.55
N ALA A 498 -10.05 -25.01 20.24
CA ALA A 498 -11.16 -24.54 19.42
C ALA A 498 -12.48 -25.21 19.85
N ASP A 499 -13.48 -24.36 20.08
CA ASP A 499 -14.85 -24.79 20.47
C ASP A 499 -15.93 -24.05 19.65
N TRP A 500 -15.53 -23.55 18.48
CA TRP A 500 -16.42 -22.88 17.55
C TRP A 500 -17.48 -23.85 17.00
N PRO A 501 -18.76 -23.49 16.92
CA PRO A 501 -19.37 -22.17 17.21
C PRO A 501 -19.88 -21.95 18.62
N ARG A 502 -19.58 -22.82 19.59
CA ARG A 502 -20.08 -22.68 20.97
C ARG A 502 -19.43 -21.51 21.69
N SER A 503 -18.14 -21.34 21.51
CA SER A 503 -17.38 -20.23 22.06
C SER A 503 -16.21 -19.86 21.14
N ARG A 504 -15.62 -18.70 21.37
CA ARG A 504 -14.44 -18.20 20.63
C ARG A 504 -13.15 -18.61 21.33
N THR A 505 -12.14 -18.88 20.49
CA THR A 505 -10.74 -18.93 20.92
C THR A 505 -10.03 -17.72 20.37
N ASP A 506 -9.57 -16.81 21.25
CA ASP A 506 -8.92 -15.54 20.86
C ASP A 506 -7.40 -15.69 20.93
N PRO A 507 -6.64 -15.54 19.82
CA PRO A 507 -5.18 -15.58 19.83
C PRO A 507 -4.52 -14.45 20.64
N GLY A 508 -5.29 -13.48 21.13
CA GLY A 508 -4.81 -12.46 22.04
C GLY A 508 -4.21 -11.23 21.34
N PRO A 509 -3.33 -10.52 22.06
CA PRO A 509 -2.71 -9.32 21.52
C PRO A 509 -1.74 -9.68 20.38
N HIS A 510 -1.75 -8.90 19.31
CA HIS A 510 -0.95 -9.08 18.09
C HIS A 510 0.55 -9.18 18.40
N GLU A 511 0.96 -10.39 18.62
CA GLU A 511 2.32 -10.71 18.93
C GLU A 511 3.17 -10.90 17.65
N PHE A 512 2.59 -11.50 16.63
CA PHE A 512 3.26 -11.85 15.38
C PHE A 512 2.86 -10.91 14.24
N ALA A 513 1.59 -10.56 14.15
CA ALA A 513 1.05 -9.66 13.15
C ALA A 513 -0.16 -8.88 13.67
N ASN A 514 -0.54 -7.81 12.97
CA ASN A 514 -1.76 -7.08 13.31
C ASN A 514 -3.04 -7.87 12.96
N ASN A 515 -2.89 -9.01 12.31
CA ASN A 515 -3.93 -9.96 11.95
C ASN A 515 -3.62 -11.37 12.50
N ASP A 516 -3.21 -11.46 13.77
CA ASP A 516 -2.90 -12.74 14.42
C ASP A 516 -4.01 -13.79 14.27
N PRO A 517 -5.32 -13.47 14.36
CA PRO A 517 -6.34 -14.48 14.15
C PRO A 517 -6.36 -15.10 12.73
N LEU A 518 -5.97 -14.36 11.70
CA LEU A 518 -5.79 -14.90 10.35
C LEU A 518 -4.54 -15.76 10.23
N LEU A 519 -3.51 -15.41 11.01
CA LEU A 519 -2.23 -16.12 10.99
C LEU A 519 -2.27 -17.39 11.81
N LEU A 520 -2.84 -17.31 13.01
CA LEU A 520 -2.82 -18.38 14.03
C LEU A 520 -4.11 -19.20 14.07
N GLY A 521 -5.19 -18.69 13.49
CA GLY A 521 -6.55 -19.24 13.67
C GLY A 521 -7.26 -18.68 14.92
N GLY A 522 -8.45 -19.20 15.21
CA GLY A 522 -9.32 -18.71 16.27
C GLY A 522 -10.15 -17.47 15.85
N GLU A 523 -11.05 -17.01 16.74
CA GLU A 523 -12.06 -15.98 16.43
C GLU A 523 -11.81 -14.72 17.27
N GLY A 524 -10.63 -14.11 17.08
CA GLY A 524 -10.15 -12.99 17.88
C GLY A 524 -10.60 -11.61 17.41
N GLY A 525 -10.33 -10.61 18.26
CA GLY A 525 -10.66 -9.22 18.00
C GLY A 525 -9.64 -8.45 17.17
N ALA A 526 -8.43 -8.99 16.99
CA ALA A 526 -7.40 -8.34 16.21
C ALA A 526 -7.76 -8.36 14.71
N TYR A 527 -7.69 -7.19 14.07
CA TYR A 527 -7.99 -7.05 12.65
C TYR A 527 -7.39 -5.76 12.09
N TYR A 528 -6.62 -5.86 11.03
CA TYR A 528 -6.02 -4.75 10.31
C TYR A 528 -6.38 -4.80 8.83
N SER A 529 -7.21 -3.86 8.37
CA SER A 529 -7.69 -3.79 6.99
C SER A 529 -7.99 -2.37 6.56
N SER A 530 -7.99 -2.15 5.24
CA SER A 530 -8.52 -0.93 4.62
C SER A 530 -10.06 -0.83 4.74
N TYR A 531 -10.73 -1.92 5.08
CA TYR A 531 -12.21 -2.06 5.09
C TYR A 531 -12.79 -2.35 6.47
N LEU A 532 -12.07 -1.98 7.54
CA LEU A 532 -12.61 -2.12 8.89
C LEU A 532 -13.94 -1.38 9.00
N PRO A 533 -15.07 -2.07 9.26
CA PRO A 533 -16.38 -1.42 9.36
C PRO A 533 -16.42 -0.40 10.50
N GLU A 534 -16.96 0.78 10.25
CA GLU A 534 -17.10 1.83 11.27
C GLU A 534 -17.87 1.34 12.51
N GLN A 535 -18.94 0.55 12.30
CA GLN A 535 -19.75 0.01 13.39
C GLN A 535 -18.95 -0.96 14.28
N THR A 536 -18.21 -1.91 13.69
CA THR A 536 -17.33 -2.83 14.43
C THR A 536 -16.34 -2.05 15.26
N ALA A 537 -15.68 -1.12 14.62
CA ALA A 537 -14.69 -0.27 15.24
C ALA A 537 -15.25 0.56 16.39
N ARG A 538 -16.41 1.17 16.21
CA ARG A 538 -17.10 1.95 17.23
C ARG A 538 -17.54 1.08 18.40
N THR A 539 -18.16 -0.08 18.13
CA THR A 539 -18.61 -1.03 19.16
C THR A 539 -17.44 -1.48 20.03
N LEU A 540 -16.34 -1.94 19.42
CA LEU A 540 -15.17 -2.39 20.17
C LEU A 540 -14.58 -1.26 21.03
N ARG A 541 -14.52 -0.02 20.51
CA ARG A 541 -14.08 1.13 21.28
C ARG A 541 -14.98 1.43 22.47
N GLU A 542 -16.29 1.37 22.29
CA GLU A 542 -17.25 1.60 23.37
C GLU A 542 -17.21 0.50 24.45
N LEU A 543 -16.74 -0.70 24.09
CA LEU A 543 -16.48 -1.80 25.02
C LEU A 543 -15.08 -1.76 25.65
N GLY A 544 -14.29 -0.73 25.39
CA GLY A 544 -12.94 -0.57 25.92
C GLY A 544 -11.84 -1.13 25.04
N GLY A 545 -12.15 -1.49 23.80
CA GLY A 545 -11.18 -1.90 22.80
C GLY A 545 -10.30 -0.74 22.36
N GLY A 546 -8.98 -0.99 22.23
CA GLY A 546 -8.02 -0.03 21.72
C GLY A 546 -8.05 0.06 20.20
N TRP A 547 -7.72 1.23 19.69
CA TRP A 547 -7.37 1.46 18.30
C TRP A 547 -5.87 1.52 18.14
N TYR A 548 -5.43 1.17 16.94
CA TYR A 548 -4.05 1.37 16.55
C TYR A 548 -4.00 1.86 15.09
N ILE A 549 -3.01 2.72 14.80
CA ILE A 549 -2.75 3.25 13.44
C ILE A 549 -4.02 3.70 12.70
N GLN A 550 -4.40 4.95 12.91
CA GLN A 550 -5.44 5.65 12.13
C GLN A 550 -6.80 4.93 12.09
N GLY A 551 -7.17 4.24 13.18
CA GLY A 551 -8.47 3.59 13.29
C GLY A 551 -8.73 2.42 12.32
N ARG A 552 -7.69 1.86 11.71
CA ARG A 552 -7.79 0.71 10.80
C ARG A 552 -7.44 -0.63 11.43
N HIS A 553 -7.12 -0.61 12.69
CA HIS A 553 -6.61 -1.75 13.41
C HIS A 553 -7.35 -1.85 14.74
N THR A 554 -8.03 -2.98 14.95
CA THR A 554 -8.64 -3.35 16.23
C THR A 554 -7.74 -4.33 17.00
N ARG A 555 -7.97 -4.43 18.29
CA ARG A 555 -7.27 -5.35 19.18
C ARG A 555 -8.26 -6.28 19.86
N SER A 556 -7.76 -7.42 20.29
CA SER A 556 -8.50 -8.30 21.18
C SER A 556 -8.83 -7.62 22.50
N LEU A 557 -10.00 -7.92 23.06
CA LEU A 557 -10.42 -7.40 24.34
C LEU A 557 -9.84 -8.30 25.45
N GLU A 558 -8.92 -7.77 26.26
CA GLU A 558 -8.18 -8.55 27.24
C GLU A 558 -8.87 -8.67 28.60
N ALA A 559 -9.76 -7.74 28.92
CA ALA A 559 -10.47 -7.75 30.20
C ALA A 559 -11.40 -8.97 30.32
N PRO A 560 -11.45 -9.66 31.47
CA PRO A 560 -12.28 -10.84 31.64
C PRO A 560 -13.77 -10.63 31.33
N VAL A 561 -14.28 -9.45 31.68
CA VAL A 561 -15.68 -9.08 31.41
C VAL A 561 -15.91 -8.91 29.90
N SER A 562 -14.99 -8.26 29.20
CA SER A 562 -15.08 -8.09 27.75
C SER A 562 -14.98 -9.42 27.01
N ARG A 563 -14.12 -10.32 27.47
CA ARG A 563 -14.04 -11.70 26.96
C ARG A 563 -15.36 -12.44 27.15
N ALA A 564 -15.98 -12.32 28.34
CA ALA A 564 -17.30 -12.92 28.60
C ALA A 564 -18.37 -12.37 27.66
N ILE A 565 -18.41 -11.04 27.43
CA ILE A 565 -19.35 -10.40 26.49
C ILE A 565 -19.17 -10.96 25.09
N MET A 566 -17.90 -11.17 24.64
CA MET A 566 -17.58 -11.68 23.30
C MET A 566 -17.64 -13.21 23.22
N GLY A 567 -17.95 -13.91 24.29
CA GLY A 567 -18.04 -15.38 24.33
C GLY A 567 -16.68 -16.05 24.11
N VAL A 568 -15.60 -15.43 24.57
CA VAL A 568 -14.23 -15.97 24.49
C VAL A 568 -14.01 -16.92 25.67
N SER A 569 -13.87 -18.23 25.39
CA SER A 569 -13.62 -19.28 26.40
C SER A 569 -12.13 -19.62 26.53
N SER A 570 -11.38 -19.44 25.47
CA SER A 570 -9.94 -19.73 25.43
C SER A 570 -9.19 -18.54 24.80
N PHE A 571 -8.01 -18.24 25.31
CA PHE A 571 -7.22 -17.11 24.83
C PHE A 571 -5.73 -17.35 25.07
N GLN A 572 -4.90 -16.84 24.15
CA GLN A 572 -3.46 -16.91 24.31
C GLN A 572 -3.03 -16.04 25.49
N THR A 573 -2.20 -16.61 26.36
CA THR A 573 -1.53 -15.95 27.48
C THR A 573 -0.03 -16.18 27.40
N GLY A 574 0.71 -15.32 28.03
CA GLY A 574 2.15 -15.48 28.20
C GLY A 574 2.93 -14.21 27.80
N PRO A 575 4.15 -14.08 28.29
CA PRO A 575 5.03 -12.98 27.91
C PRO A 575 5.49 -13.16 26.47
N GLN A 576 5.75 -12.06 25.77
CA GLN A 576 6.25 -12.05 24.39
C GLN A 576 7.51 -12.92 24.16
N ALA A 577 8.31 -13.18 25.21
CA ALA A 577 9.53 -13.98 25.15
C ALA A 577 9.40 -15.39 25.76
N GLY A 578 8.23 -15.76 26.29
CA GLY A 578 8.00 -17.06 26.96
C GLY A 578 7.30 -18.09 26.09
N PRO A 579 7.09 -19.32 26.63
CA PRO A 579 6.25 -20.31 25.97
C PRO A 579 4.83 -19.78 25.79
N VAL A 580 4.23 -20.15 24.66
CA VAL A 580 2.83 -19.82 24.39
C VAL A 580 1.95 -20.73 25.24
N ASP A 581 1.11 -20.12 26.06
CA ASP A 581 0.08 -20.83 26.82
C ASP A 581 -1.30 -20.33 26.39
N VAL A 582 -2.30 -21.22 26.43
CA VAL A 582 -3.69 -20.91 26.12
C VAL A 582 -4.51 -21.04 27.40
N GLY A 583 -4.82 -19.89 28.01
CA GLY A 583 -5.67 -19.77 29.17
C GLY A 583 -7.13 -20.12 28.87
N ARG A 584 -7.90 -20.44 29.92
CA ARG A 584 -9.34 -20.65 29.84
C ARG A 584 -10.09 -19.60 30.63
N ALA A 585 -11.27 -19.21 30.16
CA ALA A 585 -12.23 -18.38 30.84
C ALA A 585 -13.59 -19.07 30.79
N ALA A 586 -14.39 -18.93 31.85
CA ALA A 586 -15.79 -19.31 31.78
C ALA A 586 -16.51 -18.36 30.81
N ALA A 587 -17.06 -18.88 29.73
CA ALA A 587 -17.86 -18.14 28.77
C ALA A 587 -19.24 -18.81 28.61
N ALA A 588 -20.29 -17.99 28.46
CA ALA A 588 -21.57 -18.48 28.02
C ALA A 588 -21.53 -18.83 26.52
N PRO A 589 -22.34 -19.77 26.04
CA PRO A 589 -22.44 -20.04 24.61
C PRO A 589 -22.79 -18.79 23.83
N LEU A 590 -22.15 -18.62 22.63
CA LEU A 590 -22.40 -17.49 21.75
C LEU A 590 -23.84 -17.39 21.25
N LEU A 591 -24.48 -18.56 21.08
CA LEU A 591 -25.86 -18.66 20.61
C LEU A 591 -26.72 -19.30 21.67
N THR A 592 -27.75 -18.56 22.14
CA THR A 592 -28.79 -19.10 22.98
C THR A 592 -30.15 -18.81 22.37
N VAL A 593 -30.98 -19.84 22.26
CA VAL A 593 -32.37 -19.69 21.84
C VAL A 593 -33.22 -19.36 23.07
N ARG A 594 -33.86 -18.21 23.05
CA ARG A 594 -34.82 -17.81 24.10
C ARG A 594 -36.18 -17.59 23.47
N PRO A 595 -37.28 -17.95 24.17
CA PRO A 595 -38.58 -17.50 23.73
C PRO A 595 -38.64 -15.98 23.65
N GLY A 596 -39.38 -15.46 22.68
CA GLY A 596 -39.47 -14.01 22.45
C GLY A 596 -39.82 -13.27 23.75
N LEU A 597 -39.09 -12.20 24.03
CA LEU A 597 -39.33 -11.35 25.20
C LEU A 597 -40.61 -10.53 24.98
N LYS A 598 -41.59 -10.67 25.86
CA LYS A 598 -42.73 -9.75 25.96
C LYS A 598 -42.25 -8.40 26.52
N ALA A 599 -42.98 -7.32 26.23
CA ALA A 599 -42.65 -5.98 26.74
C ALA A 599 -42.52 -5.97 28.28
N ASP A 600 -43.38 -6.69 28.97
CA ASP A 600 -43.36 -6.81 30.43
C ASP A 600 -42.08 -7.46 31.00
N ASP A 601 -41.48 -8.39 30.22
CA ASP A 601 -40.19 -9.03 30.58
C ASP A 601 -39.02 -8.06 30.50
N LEU A 602 -39.08 -7.08 29.55
CA LEU A 602 -38.06 -6.04 29.42
C LEU A 602 -38.12 -5.09 30.62
N ASP A 603 -39.32 -4.69 31.06
CA ASP A 603 -39.51 -3.80 32.21
C ASP A 603 -39.17 -4.50 33.54
N GLN A 604 -39.44 -5.78 33.66
CA GLN A 604 -39.00 -6.57 34.80
C GLN A 604 -37.48 -6.72 34.86
N ARG A 605 -36.81 -6.84 33.70
CA ARG A 605 -35.35 -6.86 33.63
C ARG A 605 -34.75 -5.51 33.96
N ARG A 606 -35.36 -4.40 33.49
CA ARG A 606 -34.97 -3.04 33.85
C ARG A 606 -35.05 -2.80 35.34
N ARG A 607 -36.16 -3.20 35.97
CA ARG A 607 -36.33 -3.12 37.41
C ARG A 607 -35.34 -4.00 38.16
N GLY A 608 -35.11 -5.20 37.73
CA GLY A 608 -34.13 -6.09 38.31
C GLY A 608 -32.69 -5.58 38.14
N ALA A 609 -32.34 -4.89 37.04
CA ALA A 609 -31.06 -4.24 36.86
C ALA A 609 -30.89 -3.04 37.79
N ALA A 610 -31.91 -2.19 37.91
CA ALA A 610 -31.94 -1.07 38.86
C ALA A 610 -31.79 -1.52 40.31
N ALA A 611 -32.47 -2.59 40.70
CA ALA A 611 -32.33 -3.19 42.04
C ALA A 611 -30.92 -3.72 42.34
N ARG A 612 -30.14 -4.07 41.29
CA ARG A 612 -28.72 -4.48 41.42
C ARG A 612 -27.73 -3.30 41.33
N GLY A 613 -28.26 -2.07 41.38
CA GLY A 613 -27.46 -0.84 41.35
C GLY A 613 -26.89 -0.53 39.95
N ILE A 614 -27.47 -1.08 38.88
CA ILE A 614 -27.12 -0.76 37.50
C ILE A 614 -27.97 0.44 37.08
N ASP A 615 -27.32 1.54 36.66
CA ASP A 615 -28.04 2.71 36.12
C ASP A 615 -28.58 2.37 34.72
N VAL A 616 -29.89 2.21 34.61
CA VAL A 616 -30.61 1.81 33.39
C VAL A 616 -31.29 3.06 32.78
N ARG A 617 -30.75 4.23 32.98
CA ARG A 617 -31.31 5.44 32.34
C ARG A 617 -31.22 5.33 30.81
N ASP A 618 -32.40 5.19 30.24
CA ASP A 618 -32.64 5.10 28.79
C ASP A 618 -32.58 6.51 28.14
N ASP A 619 -31.61 7.33 28.46
CA ASP A 619 -31.39 8.53 27.67
C ASP A 619 -30.34 8.24 26.57
N PRO A 620 -30.80 8.03 25.32
CA PRO A 620 -29.86 7.86 24.19
C PRO A 620 -28.99 9.10 23.95
N ARG A 621 -29.28 10.22 24.56
CA ARG A 621 -28.52 11.47 24.49
C ARG A 621 -27.42 11.56 25.53
N VAL A 622 -27.53 10.80 26.62
CA VAL A 622 -26.48 10.72 27.64
C VAL A 622 -25.59 9.51 27.32
N GLY A 623 -24.91 9.57 26.21
CA GLY A 623 -23.83 8.63 25.83
C GLY A 623 -22.60 8.68 26.74
N GLY A 624 -22.73 9.23 27.95
CA GLY A 624 -21.66 9.51 28.88
C GLY A 624 -21.33 8.41 29.88
N GLY A 625 -21.80 7.20 29.72
CA GLY A 625 -21.42 6.10 30.60
C GLY A 625 -19.97 5.68 30.36
N THR A 626 -19.24 5.40 31.45
CA THR A 626 -17.89 4.82 31.36
C THR A 626 -17.94 3.47 30.63
N VAL A 627 -16.79 3.02 30.10
CA VAL A 627 -16.65 1.67 29.52
C VAL A 627 -17.17 0.60 30.48
N PHE A 628 -16.89 0.73 31.76
CA PHE A 628 -17.33 -0.17 32.81
C PHE A 628 -18.87 -0.20 32.93
N ALA A 629 -19.52 0.94 32.96
CA ALA A 629 -20.99 1.03 33.02
C ALA A 629 -21.66 0.42 31.78
N ARG A 630 -21.09 0.57 30.59
CA ARG A 630 -21.60 -0.06 29.35
C ARG A 630 -21.48 -1.58 29.40
N GLN A 631 -20.34 -2.11 29.90
CA GLN A 631 -20.14 -3.54 30.06
C GLN A 631 -21.12 -4.14 31.11
N GLU A 632 -21.32 -3.46 32.22
CA GLU A 632 -22.29 -3.89 33.27
C GLU A 632 -23.71 -3.91 32.73
N ARG A 633 -24.12 -2.93 31.92
CA ARG A 633 -25.43 -2.94 31.26
C ARG A 633 -25.62 -4.15 30.35
N LEU A 634 -24.61 -4.48 29.54
CA LEU A 634 -24.67 -5.66 28.66
C LEU A 634 -24.76 -6.97 29.44
N LEU A 635 -24.05 -7.08 30.55
CA LEU A 635 -24.09 -8.26 31.43
C LEU A 635 -25.34 -8.32 32.28
N GLY A 636 -26.04 -7.21 32.48
CA GLY A 636 -27.16 -7.13 33.42
C GLY A 636 -26.74 -7.34 34.87
N ALA A 637 -25.49 -7.11 35.22
CA ALA A 637 -24.91 -7.30 36.54
C ALA A 637 -23.82 -6.26 36.83
N ARG A 638 -23.75 -5.79 38.08
CA ARG A 638 -22.63 -4.94 38.56
C ARG A 638 -21.43 -5.82 38.87
N VAL A 639 -20.34 -5.60 38.14
CA VAL A 639 -19.10 -6.41 38.20
C VAL A 639 -17.86 -5.61 38.54
N TYR A 640 -17.93 -4.26 38.45
CA TYR A 640 -16.85 -3.37 38.75
C TYR A 640 -17.10 -2.55 40.00
N GLU A 641 -16.05 -2.36 40.77
CA GLU A 641 -15.93 -1.31 41.76
C GLU A 641 -14.90 -0.30 41.26
N VAL A 642 -15.39 0.83 40.75
CA VAL A 642 -14.52 1.86 40.15
C VAL A 642 -14.18 2.85 41.24
N PRO A 643 -12.92 2.97 41.68
CA PRO A 643 -12.52 3.95 42.68
C PRO A 643 -12.68 5.38 42.13
N THR A 644 -13.22 6.26 42.94
CA THR A 644 -13.30 7.68 42.60
C THR A 644 -11.90 8.28 42.68
N LEU A 645 -11.29 8.61 41.54
CA LEU A 645 -10.05 9.35 41.50
C LEU A 645 -10.30 10.80 41.82
N ARG A 646 -9.74 11.29 42.92
CA ARG A 646 -9.66 12.72 43.21
C ARG A 646 -8.40 13.28 42.55
N LEU A 647 -8.57 14.22 41.64
CA LEU A 647 -7.46 15.00 41.13
C LEU A 647 -6.99 15.90 42.27
N THR A 648 -5.87 15.59 42.87
CA THR A 648 -5.16 16.52 43.75
C THR A 648 -4.42 17.48 42.83
N GLY A 649 -5.09 18.57 42.46
CA GLY A 649 -4.44 19.69 41.79
C GLY A 649 -3.66 20.49 42.84
N ASP A 650 -2.40 20.76 42.59
CA ASP A 650 -1.66 21.80 43.30
C ASP A 650 -2.39 23.11 43.20
N GLY A 651 -2.70 23.69 44.33
CA GLY A 651 -3.49 24.91 44.45
C GLY A 651 -2.85 26.12 43.78
N GLY A 652 -3.44 26.60 42.74
CA GLY A 652 -3.21 27.88 42.11
C GLY A 652 -4.54 28.43 41.62
N GLY A 653 -5.16 29.31 42.38
CA GLY A 653 -6.42 29.92 42.08
C GLY A 653 -6.38 30.72 40.79
N GLY A 654 -7.38 30.53 39.96
CA GLY A 654 -7.63 31.32 38.77
C GLY A 654 -9.01 31.00 38.22
N SER A 655 -9.97 31.83 38.54
CA SER A 655 -11.34 31.81 38.00
C SER A 655 -11.38 32.05 36.50
N GLY A 656 -12.14 31.28 35.78
CA GLY A 656 -12.69 31.72 34.46
C GLY A 656 -12.62 30.74 33.33
N GLY A 657 -13.74 30.16 32.93
CA GLY A 657 -14.12 29.99 31.54
C GLY A 657 -13.79 28.72 30.82
N GLY A 658 -14.77 27.90 30.51
CA GLY A 658 -14.93 27.12 29.26
C GLY A 658 -14.21 25.77 29.18
N PRO A 659 -14.84 24.69 28.67
CA PRO A 659 -14.22 23.36 28.53
C PRO A 659 -13.35 23.30 27.29
N ALA A 660 -12.04 23.26 27.49
CA ALA A 660 -11.09 22.91 26.44
C ALA A 660 -10.80 21.39 26.51
N ALA A 661 -11.00 20.72 25.37
CA ALA A 661 -10.55 19.36 25.14
C ALA A 661 -9.02 19.33 25.07
N GLY A 662 -8.36 18.98 26.16
CA GLY A 662 -6.93 18.78 26.25
C GLY A 662 -6.62 17.45 26.89
N GLY A 663 -5.96 16.55 26.13
CA GLY A 663 -5.42 15.30 26.65
C GLY A 663 -4.28 15.56 27.63
N HIS A 664 -4.46 15.21 28.88
CA HIS A 664 -3.40 15.25 29.89
C HIS A 664 -2.67 13.91 29.90
N SER A 665 -1.40 13.91 29.54
CA SER A 665 -0.46 12.82 29.84
C SER A 665 -0.05 12.93 31.30
N VAL A 666 -0.29 11.86 32.07
CA VAL A 666 0.22 11.73 33.43
C VAL A 666 1.58 11.04 33.34
N SER A 667 2.63 11.81 33.46
CA SER A 667 4.00 11.31 33.71
C SER A 667 4.40 11.64 35.15
N GLY A 668 4.52 10.60 35.97
CA GLY A 668 5.11 10.67 37.30
C GLY A 668 5.61 9.30 37.74
N PRO A 669 6.81 9.21 38.35
CA PRO A 669 7.35 7.96 38.85
C PRO A 669 6.73 7.63 40.21
N GLY A 670 5.61 6.97 40.20
CA GLY A 670 4.98 6.41 41.40
C GLY A 670 4.35 5.08 41.00
N ALA A 671 4.95 4.01 41.49
CA ALA A 671 4.42 2.67 41.32
C ALA A 671 2.96 2.61 41.79
N LEU A 672 2.03 2.65 40.86
CA LEU A 672 0.68 2.14 41.07
C LEU A 672 0.82 0.63 41.28
N ARG A 673 1.16 0.22 42.52
CA ARG A 673 0.84 -1.13 42.95
C ARG A 673 -0.68 -1.21 42.98
N GLY A 674 -1.23 -1.73 41.85
CA GLY A 674 -2.66 -1.77 41.63
C GLY A 674 -3.36 -2.59 42.66
N ALA A 675 -4.29 -1.97 43.33
CA ALA A 675 -5.49 -2.68 43.72
C ALA A 675 -6.31 -2.90 42.46
N GLY A 676 -6.12 -4.04 41.81
CA GLY A 676 -7.03 -4.50 40.76
C GLY A 676 -8.46 -4.57 41.35
N PRO A 677 -9.47 -4.40 40.52
CA PRO A 677 -10.86 -4.45 40.99
C PRO A 677 -11.08 -5.74 41.77
N ARG A 678 -11.41 -5.61 43.07
CA ARG A 678 -11.71 -6.76 43.93
C ARG A 678 -12.94 -7.44 43.37
N ARG A 679 -12.80 -8.69 43.01
CA ARG A 679 -13.93 -9.55 42.62
C ARG A 679 -14.78 -9.82 43.85
N ARG A 680 -16.06 -9.45 43.84
CA ARG A 680 -17.04 -10.08 44.73
C ARG A 680 -17.36 -11.44 44.12
N GLY A 681 -17.00 -12.51 44.81
CA GLY A 681 -17.37 -13.87 44.40
C GLY A 681 -18.90 -14.03 44.45
N LEU A 682 -19.52 -14.04 43.31
CA LEU A 682 -20.88 -14.44 43.10
C LEU A 682 -20.87 -15.77 42.33
N PRO A 683 -21.67 -16.75 42.67
CA PRO A 683 -21.88 -17.92 41.81
C PRO A 683 -22.47 -17.41 40.49
N CYS A 684 -21.82 -17.68 39.37
CA CYS A 684 -22.30 -17.34 38.03
C CYS A 684 -23.62 -18.07 37.73
N PRO A 685 -24.77 -17.38 37.64
CA PRO A 685 -25.89 -17.94 36.90
C PRO A 685 -25.49 -17.87 35.40
N ALA A 686 -25.82 -18.93 34.66
CA ALA A 686 -25.61 -18.98 33.22
C ALA A 686 -26.23 -17.74 32.55
N LEU A 687 -25.40 -16.82 32.12
CA LEU A 687 -25.84 -15.57 31.48
C LEU A 687 -25.99 -15.83 30.00
N SER A 688 -27.21 -15.98 29.54
CA SER A 688 -27.55 -16.04 28.14
C SER A 688 -27.87 -14.64 27.64
N VAL A 689 -27.06 -14.09 26.78
CA VAL A 689 -27.32 -12.81 26.08
C VAL A 689 -27.98 -13.14 24.74
N ALA A 690 -29.25 -12.86 24.58
CA ALA A 690 -29.94 -12.97 23.30
C ALA A 690 -29.68 -11.71 22.50
N LEU A 691 -28.96 -11.83 21.38
CA LEU A 691 -28.97 -10.83 20.31
C LEU A 691 -30.09 -11.19 19.33
N PRO A 692 -30.94 -10.25 18.91
CA PRO A 692 -31.92 -10.53 17.86
C PRO A 692 -31.17 -10.72 16.54
N VAL A 693 -31.12 -11.97 16.08
CA VAL A 693 -30.71 -12.31 14.73
C VAL A 693 -31.97 -12.48 13.92
N PRO A 694 -32.20 -11.71 12.84
CA PRO A 694 -33.32 -11.99 11.94
C PRO A 694 -33.11 -13.36 11.28
N PRO A 695 -34.15 -14.13 11.00
CA PRO A 695 -34.03 -15.43 10.37
C PRO A 695 -33.51 -15.24 8.93
N PHE A 696 -32.48 -15.98 8.57
CA PHE A 696 -32.03 -16.07 7.21
C PHE A 696 -32.95 -16.97 6.40
N PRO A 697 -33.50 -16.49 5.27
CA PRO A 697 -34.10 -17.38 4.29
C PRO A 697 -33.00 -17.99 3.39
N VAL A 698 -33.16 -19.27 3.12
CA VAL A 698 -32.44 -20.00 2.09
C VAL A 698 -32.67 -19.29 0.76
N LEU A 699 -31.58 -18.85 0.11
CA LEU A 699 -31.61 -18.12 -1.16
C LEU A 699 -32.05 -19.01 -2.30
N SER A 700 -33.26 -18.77 -2.79
CA SER A 700 -33.61 -18.89 -4.19
C SER A 700 -33.84 -17.46 -4.74
N LEU A 701 -33.02 -17.02 -5.67
CA LEU A 701 -33.24 -15.78 -6.43
C LEU A 701 -34.34 -16.01 -7.46
N PRO A 702 -35.31 -15.13 -7.74
CA PRO A 702 -35.14 -13.74 -8.11
C PRO A 702 -36.19 -12.76 -7.52
N ASP A 703 -35.90 -11.46 -7.68
CA ASP A 703 -36.82 -10.32 -7.59
C ASP A 703 -37.35 -9.90 -6.19
N LEU A 704 -36.64 -8.99 -5.54
CA LEU A 704 -37.24 -8.10 -4.54
C LEU A 704 -36.59 -6.68 -4.58
N PRO A 705 -37.44 -5.63 -4.67
CA PRO A 705 -37.00 -4.26 -4.41
C PRO A 705 -36.84 -4.08 -2.91
N PHE A 706 -35.68 -3.57 -2.47
CA PHE A 706 -35.44 -3.20 -1.08
C PHE A 706 -36.16 -1.90 -0.74
N PRO A 707 -36.92 -1.81 0.36
CA PRO A 707 -37.37 -0.54 0.89
C PRO A 707 -36.21 0.23 1.53
N ASP A 708 -36.11 1.52 1.24
CA ASP A 708 -35.18 2.43 1.86
C ASP A 708 -35.39 2.50 3.38
N PRO A 709 -34.35 2.51 4.22
CA PRO A 709 -34.49 2.76 5.65
C PRO A 709 -34.91 4.21 5.88
N PRO A 710 -35.79 4.49 6.86
CA PRO A 710 -36.21 5.85 7.16
C PRO A 710 -35.00 6.66 7.68
N PHE A 711 -34.69 7.75 6.99
CA PHE A 711 -33.76 8.76 7.48
C PHE A 711 -34.40 9.54 8.63
N PRO A 712 -33.69 9.84 9.71
CA PRO A 712 -34.19 10.80 10.71
C PRO A 712 -34.24 12.19 10.11
N ASP A 713 -35.32 12.92 10.38
CA ASP A 713 -35.56 14.28 9.95
C ASP A 713 -34.41 15.22 10.39
N PRO A 714 -33.98 16.14 9.52
CA PRO A 714 -33.00 17.15 9.89
C PRO A 714 -33.59 18.15 10.90
N PRO A 715 -32.77 18.70 11.81
CA PRO A 715 -33.24 19.67 12.79
C PRO A 715 -33.76 20.95 12.11
N PRO A 716 -34.76 21.64 12.68
CA PRO A 716 -35.37 22.78 12.05
C PRO A 716 -34.41 24.00 11.99
N CYS A 717 -34.27 24.56 10.80
CA CYS A 717 -33.58 25.83 10.58
C CYS A 717 -34.35 27.04 11.18
N PRO A 718 -33.67 28.01 11.80
CA PRO A 718 -34.32 29.13 12.47
C PRO A 718 -34.79 30.26 11.54
N CYS A 719 -34.82 30.14 10.22
CA CYS A 719 -35.34 31.14 9.32
C CYS A 719 -36.43 30.59 8.40
N GLY A 720 -37.65 31.11 8.59
CA GLY A 720 -38.91 30.64 7.98
C GLY A 720 -39.07 30.85 6.48
N ARG A 721 -38.05 30.65 5.61
CA ARG A 721 -38.16 30.83 4.14
C ARG A 721 -37.58 29.71 3.26
N CYS A 722 -37.49 28.52 3.76
CA CYS A 722 -37.05 27.37 2.93
C CYS A 722 -38.01 26.18 2.93
N ARG A 723 -39.30 26.45 2.67
CA ARG A 723 -40.31 25.40 2.41
C ARG A 723 -40.78 25.48 0.96
N ALA A 724 -40.01 25.13 -0.01
CA ALA A 724 -40.49 24.93 -1.38
C ALA A 724 -39.52 24.30 -2.36
N TRP A 725 -38.74 23.26 -1.98
CA TRP A 725 -37.83 22.62 -2.98
C TRP A 725 -37.72 21.09 -2.89
N TRP A 726 -38.67 20.41 -2.24
CA TRP A 726 -38.53 18.93 -2.09
C TRP A 726 -39.83 18.14 -2.26
N THR A 727 -40.73 18.60 -3.10
CA THR A 727 -41.84 17.73 -3.55
C THR A 727 -42.19 18.10 -4.98
N GLY A 728 -42.11 17.12 -5.90
CA GLY A 728 -42.92 17.18 -7.09
C GLY A 728 -42.22 17.06 -8.41
N SER A 729 -42.31 15.89 -8.91
CA SER A 729 -42.47 15.63 -10.34
C SER A 729 -43.53 16.58 -10.97
N GLY A 730 -43.10 17.37 -11.96
CA GLY A 730 -44.06 18.15 -12.78
C GLY A 730 -43.31 19.10 -13.70
N GLY A 731 -43.30 18.78 -14.99
CA GLY A 731 -42.69 19.59 -16.02
C GLY A 731 -43.34 20.98 -16.15
N CYS A 732 -42.53 21.98 -16.40
CA CYS A 732 -42.95 23.24 -17.00
C CYS A 732 -41.85 23.75 -17.93
N ARG A 733 -42.28 23.96 -19.18
CA ARG A 733 -41.53 24.68 -20.24
C ARG A 733 -41.37 26.16 -19.84
N PRO A 734 -40.24 26.82 -20.23
CA PRO A 734 -40.13 28.26 -20.10
C PRO A 734 -40.78 28.99 -21.28
N PRO A 735 -41.33 30.18 -21.02
CA PRO A 735 -41.73 31.11 -22.07
C PRO A 735 -40.57 31.98 -22.53
N ALA A 736 -40.57 32.26 -23.83
CA ALA A 736 -39.60 33.07 -24.55
C ALA A 736 -39.83 34.59 -24.30
N GLY A 737 -38.71 35.34 -24.36
CA GLY A 737 -38.73 36.71 -24.83
C GLY A 737 -38.44 37.77 -23.80
N ALA A 738 -37.31 38.41 -23.89
CA ALA A 738 -37.07 39.85 -24.04
C ALA A 738 -35.57 40.13 -23.94
N GLY A 739 -35.05 40.86 -24.92
CA GLY A 739 -33.65 41.24 -25.10
C GLY A 739 -33.26 42.49 -24.31
N PRO A 740 -32.01 42.95 -24.44
CA PRO A 740 -31.31 43.82 -23.55
C PRO A 740 -31.50 45.33 -23.80
N PRO A 741 -31.07 46.19 -22.90
CA PRO A 741 -30.46 47.44 -23.34
C PRO A 741 -29.03 47.68 -22.83
N SER A 742 -28.30 48.23 -23.76
CA SER A 742 -26.99 48.83 -23.77
C SER A 742 -26.93 50.17 -23.00
N SER A 743 -25.74 50.49 -22.41
CA SER A 743 -25.04 51.80 -22.50
C SER A 743 -23.89 51.85 -21.51
N ARG A 744 -22.67 51.94 -22.01
CA ARG A 744 -21.76 53.08 -22.24
C ARG A 744 -21.68 54.10 -21.10
N SER A 745 -20.46 54.23 -20.54
CA SER A 745 -19.50 55.37 -20.68
C SER A 745 -18.53 55.32 -19.49
N SER A 746 -17.24 55.23 -19.69
CA SER A 746 -16.21 56.27 -19.85
C SER A 746 -15.96 57.11 -18.61
N ALA A 747 -14.76 57.01 -18.03
CA ALA A 747 -13.75 58.06 -17.90
C ALA A 747 -12.66 57.74 -16.83
N ARG A 748 -11.44 57.88 -17.24
CA ARG A 748 -10.23 58.18 -16.45
C ARG A 748 -10.13 59.74 -16.29
N PRO A 749 -9.14 60.32 -15.63
CA PRO A 749 -8.16 59.94 -14.60
C PRO A 749 -7.98 61.03 -13.50
N GLY A 750 -7.07 60.78 -12.54
CA GLY A 750 -6.63 61.86 -11.65
C GLY A 750 -5.53 61.46 -10.67
N ARG A 751 -4.36 62.02 -10.91
CA ARG A 751 -3.12 62.06 -10.10
C ARG A 751 -3.29 62.91 -8.84
N THR A 752 -2.40 62.66 -7.85
CA THR A 752 -1.45 63.50 -7.06
C THR A 752 -1.44 63.02 -5.62
N SER A 753 -0.36 62.65 -5.05
CA SER A 753 0.88 63.28 -4.56
C SER A 753 0.90 63.49 -3.06
N SER A 754 2.09 63.15 -2.49
CA SER A 754 2.71 63.65 -1.26
C SER A 754 2.07 63.22 0.07
N GLY A 755 2.76 62.84 1.07
CA GLY A 755 4.15 62.95 1.54
C GLY A 755 4.23 62.62 3.03
N THR A 756 5.45 62.45 3.44
CA THR A 756 6.04 62.59 4.78
C THR A 756 6.04 61.43 5.77
N ARG A 757 7.27 60.99 6.07
CA ARG A 757 7.77 60.37 7.30
C ARG A 757 7.78 61.36 8.46
N PRO A 758 8.02 61.03 9.72
CA PRO A 758 9.09 60.15 10.29
C PRO A 758 8.61 59.27 11.46
N GLY A 759 9.15 58.14 11.84
CA GLY A 759 10.44 57.95 12.54
C GLY A 759 10.21 57.76 14.06
N THR A 760 10.44 56.54 14.54
CA THR A 760 11.05 56.35 15.88
C THR A 760 11.59 54.91 16.02
N THR A 761 12.81 54.85 16.43
CA THR A 761 13.66 53.76 16.83
C THR A 761 13.24 53.14 18.18
N ALA A 762 13.24 51.82 18.29
CA ALA A 762 13.44 51.14 19.57
C ALA A 762 14.33 49.90 19.36
N ARG A 763 15.51 49.97 19.93
CA ARG A 763 16.48 48.88 20.17
C ARG A 763 15.92 47.94 21.22
N CYS A 764 16.12 46.61 20.99
CA CYS A 764 16.30 45.58 22.03
C CYS A 764 17.10 44.46 21.38
N GLY A 765 18.31 44.21 21.76
CA GLY A 765 18.80 43.63 22.95
C GLY A 765 19.19 42.17 22.56
N ARG A 766 20.46 41.97 22.02
CA ARG A 766 21.06 40.62 21.85
C ARG A 766 21.38 40.07 23.25
N SER A 767 20.94 38.81 23.54
CA SER A 767 21.58 37.98 24.54
C SER A 767 22.15 36.73 23.88
N ALA A 768 23.46 36.65 23.99
CA ALA A 768 24.29 35.51 23.55
C ALA A 768 24.20 34.40 24.59
N ILE A 769 24.08 33.16 24.11
CA ILE A 769 24.25 31.95 24.89
C ILE A 769 25.63 31.37 24.56
N PRO A 770 26.49 31.02 25.55
CA PRO A 770 27.82 30.46 25.32
C PRO A 770 27.78 28.95 25.08
N PRO A 771 28.81 28.36 24.41
CA PRO A 771 28.90 26.93 24.15
C PRO A 771 29.41 26.14 25.37
N PRO A 772 29.04 24.86 25.55
CA PRO A 772 29.56 24.04 26.64
C PRO A 772 30.92 23.46 26.27
N GLY A 773 31.80 23.50 27.24
CA GLY A 773 33.17 23.07 27.15
C GLY A 773 33.36 21.55 27.17
N SER A 774 34.47 21.15 26.57
CA SER A 774 35.07 19.82 26.54
C SER A 774 35.47 19.32 27.93
N ALA A 775 35.03 18.11 28.29
CA ALA A 775 35.63 17.36 29.39
C ALA A 775 36.12 16.00 28.85
N ALA A 776 37.42 15.86 28.82
CA ALA A 776 38.14 14.61 28.56
C ALA A 776 38.01 13.67 29.74
N GLY A 777 37.45 12.47 29.56
CA GLY A 777 37.40 11.39 30.53
C GLY A 777 38.13 10.15 30.00
N ARG A 778 39.18 9.77 30.72
CA ARG A 778 40.13 8.66 30.47
C ARG A 778 39.41 7.29 30.44
N ARG A 779 39.79 6.44 29.49
CA ARG A 779 39.51 4.98 29.47
C ARG A 779 40.54 4.25 30.37
N PRO A 780 40.13 3.19 31.10
CA PRO A 780 41.07 2.19 31.65
C PRO A 780 41.28 1.03 30.67
N PRO A 781 42.43 0.29 30.78
CA PRO A 781 42.83 -0.69 29.77
C PRO A 781 42.20 -2.07 29.99
N ILE A 782 41.90 -2.74 28.86
CA ILE A 782 41.44 -4.13 28.84
C ILE A 782 42.66 -5.05 28.89
N ARG A 783 42.71 -5.95 29.86
CA ARG A 783 43.67 -7.07 29.96
C ARG A 783 43.20 -8.21 29.07
N SER A 784 44.09 -8.67 28.21
CA SER A 784 44.03 -9.91 27.42
C SER A 784 44.22 -11.11 28.37
N GLY A 785 43.32 -12.10 28.29
CA GLY A 785 43.51 -13.42 28.88
C GLY A 785 42.97 -14.45 27.88
N GLY A 786 43.91 -15.14 27.18
CA GLY A 786 43.59 -16.26 26.32
C GLY A 786 43.34 -17.53 27.12
N TRP A 787 42.45 -18.40 26.61
CA TRP A 787 42.46 -19.85 26.88
C TRP A 787 42.01 -20.59 25.64
N ALA A 788 42.92 -21.48 25.22
CA ALA A 788 42.70 -22.50 24.18
C ALA A 788 41.99 -23.71 24.79
N GLY A 789 41.21 -24.39 24.04
CA GLY A 789 40.60 -25.68 24.36
C GLY A 789 39.76 -26.24 23.23
N SER A 790 40.32 -27.24 22.53
CA SER A 790 39.70 -28.01 21.45
C SER A 790 38.72 -29.07 21.99
N PRO A 791 37.92 -29.74 21.10
CA PRO A 791 36.63 -30.39 21.38
C PRO A 791 36.78 -31.84 21.83
N PRO A 792 35.69 -32.54 22.20
CA PRO A 792 35.58 -33.96 21.90
C PRO A 792 34.34 -34.31 21.07
N THR A 793 34.60 -35.26 20.21
CA THR A 793 33.73 -36.09 19.36
C THR A 793 32.79 -36.98 20.17
N GLY A 794 31.60 -37.30 19.58
CA GLY A 794 31.06 -38.63 19.62
C GLY A 794 29.81 -38.84 20.48
N GLY A 795 28.73 -39.26 19.85
CA GLY A 795 27.56 -39.92 20.40
C GLY A 795 26.29 -39.57 19.69
#